data_88bba6d1fd637ce33bb2c1ea1974fdb3
#
_entry.id   88bba6d1fd637ce33bb2c1ea1974fdb3
#
_cell.length_a   1.000
_cell.length_b   1.000
_cell.length_c   1.000
_cell.angle_alpha   90.00
_cell.angle_beta   90.00
_cell.angle_gamma   90.00
#
_symmetry.space_group_name_H-M   'P 1'
#
loop_
_entity.id
_entity.type
_entity.pdbx_description
1 polymer ?
#
loop_
_entity_poly.entity_id
_entity_poly.type
_entity_poly.pdbx_seq_one_letter_code
_entity_poly.pdbx_strand_id
1 'polypeptide(L)'
;MEDASVVSEALSLFPQPKSLLTRVIQVATSANRIRVCRFLYFLSGGKLKKCELTLLWPEEMKFRATASSRVMAERGAAALACMKLKELELLDKDNNPLTHAKYHRDKVKEAGERERRPFLLEIPQYLEQHIRDYLTQVSPLSICLLVWFYAFLMLIGRGSDAITGKPYKPLSEHQARWLSCHLQEEWEKANPGLSVELPVDAHQQRVVSAVRSSRVVVIAGETGCGKTTRIPRFLLEEQVRRGEGAECNVLVTQPRRISAVSVAHRVAHEMGPHLKHHIGYQVRLESRPPENSGGSMLFLTVGVLLKKLQSNPSLKGISHVVVDEVHERDVNTDLLLALLRSSLKENPDLRVVLMSATGDNQRLAEYFGGCPVIKVPGFMHPVKDRYLEDVMREMGRSAQIQRRVNEGLEEASPDLDLVADVIEHIDRHGEPGAVLCFLPGWQDIKGVQQKLEEKTRFSSGNHMIVPLHSSLSVADQQLVFQKPKAGQRKIVLTTNIAETSITIDDIVHVVDTGTHKEQNYDQRTKVSCLDTVWISHSNVTQRKGRAGRCQPGQSYHLFPRKQLESMTLFPVPEILRTPLESLVLQAKIHSPNCKAVDFLSQVLDSPEPQAVRDAVKNLQDIGVLDRTETLTPLGERVACMSCDPRLGKVLVLSALFRCVLPMLSVAACLTRDPFHNSLQNRALVNKVKDDLCSSSYSDYLVFSRAVLGWRKVQLEGDREDRDEYLQKYVLSKGSLRFINGLISQFSDNLQEAELVSRASECQRHTSLYNEHSGQDELLKAVLLAGLYPNLIQVKKGVITKGGRFRPNNLALRTVSGPVLLHRSSVNRGKEDLPSRWLTFYSAVKSNGNVFIRDSSVVHPLALLLLTDCDISETVSFPGRSLVRCQVPIETWELLWELRTSIQAMLHRNFNNPSNAIISQDGRLISLLVELLNNTESNPFVEISYTESEVD
;
A
#
# COMPACT_ATOMS: atom_id res chain seq x y z
N MET A 1 -10.98 70.56 -16.44
CA MET A 1 -9.51 70.52 -16.72
C MET A 1 -8.88 70.03 -15.44
N GLU A 2 -8.38 68.80 -15.45
CA GLU A 2 -7.61 68.39 -14.30
C GLU A 2 -6.33 69.21 -14.24
N ASP A 3 -6.03 69.74 -13.08
CA ASP A 3 -4.99 70.70 -12.80
C ASP A 3 -3.63 70.11 -13.16
N ALA A 4 -2.79 70.88 -13.92
CA ALA A 4 -1.43 70.37 -14.26
C ALA A 4 -0.58 70.08 -13.03
N SER A 5 -0.94 70.60 -11.87
CA SER A 5 -0.35 70.31 -10.57
C SER A 5 -0.59 68.88 -10.12
N VAL A 6 -1.84 68.38 -10.29
CA VAL A 6 -2.22 67.01 -9.89
C VAL A 6 -1.51 65.97 -10.76
N VAL A 7 -1.36 66.24 -12.06
CA VAL A 7 -0.60 65.30 -12.95
C VAL A 7 0.89 65.26 -12.58
N SER A 8 1.46 66.45 -12.21
CA SER A 8 2.85 66.50 -11.77
C SER A 8 3.09 65.77 -10.46
N GLU A 9 2.16 65.88 -9.51
CA GLU A 9 2.20 65.14 -8.24
C GLU A 9 2.07 63.63 -8.46
N ALA A 10 1.09 63.20 -9.30
CA ALA A 10 0.92 61.77 -9.65
C ALA A 10 2.19 61.19 -10.31
N LEU A 11 2.86 61.98 -11.18
CA LEU A 11 4.12 61.51 -11.82
C LEU A 11 5.29 61.44 -10.84
N SER A 12 5.31 62.24 -9.80
CA SER A 12 6.34 62.16 -8.74
C SER A 12 6.16 60.90 -7.87
N LEU A 13 4.92 60.58 -7.57
CA LEU A 13 4.58 59.40 -6.79
C LEU A 13 4.75 58.07 -7.56
N PHE A 14 4.58 58.11 -8.89
CA PHE A 14 4.67 56.91 -9.73
C PHE A 14 5.66 57.15 -10.92
N PRO A 15 6.96 56.92 -10.73
CA PRO A 15 7.97 57.20 -11.78
C PRO A 15 7.78 56.36 -13.06
N GLN A 16 7.20 55.15 -12.94
CA GLN A 16 6.95 54.24 -14.06
C GLN A 16 5.48 53.76 -14.13
N PRO A 17 4.52 54.67 -14.33
CA PRO A 17 3.11 54.40 -14.14
C PRO A 17 2.54 53.40 -15.14
N LYS A 18 3.00 53.37 -16.40
CA LYS A 18 2.58 52.40 -17.40
C LYS A 18 2.98 50.99 -17.07
N SER A 19 4.22 50.82 -16.59
CA SER A 19 4.74 49.51 -16.14
C SER A 19 3.98 49.02 -14.92
N LEU A 20 3.75 49.88 -13.94
CA LEU A 20 3.00 49.55 -12.74
C LEU A 20 1.55 49.16 -13.10
N LEU A 21 0.86 49.95 -13.90
CA LEU A 21 -0.52 49.66 -14.36
C LEU A 21 -0.61 48.33 -15.10
N THR A 22 0.38 48.00 -15.93
CA THR A 22 0.45 46.70 -16.62
C THR A 22 0.58 45.55 -15.64
N ARG A 23 1.46 45.66 -14.65
CA ARG A 23 1.65 44.65 -13.60
C ARG A 23 0.39 44.47 -12.75
N VAL A 24 -0.22 45.58 -12.33
CA VAL A 24 -1.45 45.52 -11.53
C VAL A 24 -2.56 44.79 -12.30
N ILE A 25 -2.81 45.18 -13.56
CA ILE A 25 -3.85 44.52 -14.37
C ILE A 25 -3.56 43.04 -14.59
N GLN A 26 -2.30 42.70 -14.86
CA GLN A 26 -1.90 41.31 -15.07
C GLN A 26 -2.09 40.46 -13.82
N VAL A 27 -1.75 41.00 -12.66
CA VAL A 27 -1.90 40.30 -11.38
C VAL A 27 -3.37 40.23 -10.96
N ALA A 28 -4.13 41.30 -11.14
CA ALA A 28 -5.53 41.40 -10.69
C ALA A 28 -6.48 40.55 -11.55
N THR A 29 -6.34 40.62 -12.87
CA THR A 29 -7.30 40.02 -13.81
C THR A 29 -6.79 38.81 -14.56
N SER A 30 -5.49 38.57 -14.53
CA SER A 30 -4.82 37.55 -15.37
C SER A 30 -5.04 37.78 -16.89
N ALA A 31 -5.51 38.94 -17.29
CA ALA A 31 -5.78 39.31 -18.67
C ALA A 31 -4.66 40.18 -19.25
N ASN A 32 -4.56 40.21 -20.57
CA ASN A 32 -3.64 41.09 -21.25
C ASN A 32 -4.10 42.54 -21.08
N ARG A 33 -3.16 43.48 -20.84
CA ARG A 33 -3.41 44.91 -20.66
C ARG A 33 -4.36 45.50 -21.73
N ILE A 34 -4.24 45.07 -22.99
CA ILE A 34 -5.02 45.59 -24.14
C ILE A 34 -6.53 45.39 -23.96
N ARG A 35 -6.96 44.37 -23.20
CA ARG A 35 -8.38 44.07 -22.96
C ARG A 35 -9.00 44.92 -21.85
N VAL A 36 -8.20 45.45 -20.95
CA VAL A 36 -8.67 46.12 -19.71
C VAL A 36 -8.30 47.61 -19.68
N CYS A 37 -7.31 48.03 -20.49
CA CYS A 37 -6.79 49.37 -20.47
C CYS A 37 -6.67 49.90 -21.91
N ARG A 38 -7.42 50.95 -22.25
CA ARG A 38 -7.45 51.55 -23.58
C ARG A 38 -6.96 52.98 -23.51
N PHE A 39 -6.02 53.33 -24.40
CA PHE A 39 -5.55 54.71 -24.58
C PHE A 39 -6.15 55.29 -25.85
N LEU A 40 -6.86 56.37 -25.73
CA LEU A 40 -7.38 57.15 -26.85
C LEU A 40 -6.63 58.48 -26.94
N TYR A 41 -6.39 58.99 -28.15
CA TYR A 41 -5.69 60.22 -28.40
C TYR A 41 -6.57 61.16 -29.10
N PHE A 42 -6.55 62.41 -28.64
CA PHE A 42 -7.27 63.49 -29.27
C PHE A 42 -6.31 64.57 -29.83
N LEU A 43 -6.51 65.00 -31.06
CA LEU A 43 -5.80 66.13 -31.65
C LEU A 43 -6.42 67.41 -31.10
N SER A 44 -5.67 68.11 -30.26
CA SER A 44 -6.00 69.45 -29.83
C SER A 44 -5.28 70.48 -30.72
N GLY A 45 -5.95 71.47 -31.26
CA GLY A 45 -5.32 72.51 -32.04
C GLY A 45 -4.26 73.23 -31.21
N GLY A 46 -2.98 72.99 -31.47
CA GLY A 46 -1.84 73.57 -30.77
C GLY A 46 -0.72 72.57 -30.48
N LYS A 47 0.32 72.99 -29.77
CA LYS A 47 1.52 72.22 -29.45
C LYS A 47 1.29 71.12 -28.39
N LEU A 48 0.08 71.03 -27.76
CA LEU A 48 -0.26 70.09 -26.71
C LEU A 48 -0.98 68.87 -27.25
N LYS A 49 -0.59 67.66 -26.75
CA LYS A 49 -1.21 66.40 -27.07
C LYS A 49 -2.10 65.96 -25.90
N LYS A 50 -3.35 65.55 -26.19
CA LYS A 50 -4.31 65.02 -25.23
C LYS A 50 -4.34 63.48 -25.30
N CYS A 51 -4.35 62.82 -24.14
CA CYS A 51 -4.52 61.38 -24.00
C CYS A 51 -5.64 61.08 -22.98
N GLU A 52 -6.59 60.23 -23.35
CA GLU A 52 -7.58 59.66 -22.45
C GLU A 52 -7.26 58.18 -22.26
N LEU A 53 -7.11 57.77 -21.02
CA LEU A 53 -6.99 56.40 -20.62
C LEU A 53 -8.33 55.93 -20.06
N THR A 54 -8.91 54.87 -20.65
CA THR A 54 -10.06 54.15 -20.08
C THR A 54 -9.56 52.87 -19.43
N LEU A 55 -9.83 52.72 -18.15
CA LEU A 55 -9.56 51.56 -17.35
C LEU A 55 -10.88 50.84 -17.05
N LEU A 56 -10.98 49.56 -17.42
CA LEU A 56 -12.22 48.76 -17.25
C LEU A 56 -12.20 47.91 -15.96
N TRP A 57 -11.19 48.05 -15.11
CA TRP A 57 -11.06 47.36 -13.85
C TRP A 57 -10.44 48.30 -12.80
N PRO A 58 -10.94 48.31 -11.54
CA PRO A 58 -12.03 47.53 -10.93
C PRO A 58 -13.43 47.91 -11.46
N GLU A 59 -13.57 49.11 -11.95
CA GLU A 59 -14.75 49.66 -12.63
C GLU A 59 -14.33 50.50 -13.81
N GLU A 60 -15.29 50.94 -14.64
CA GLU A 60 -14.95 51.80 -15.78
C GLU A 60 -14.59 53.19 -15.31
N MET A 61 -13.33 53.56 -15.47
CA MET A 61 -12.79 54.88 -15.09
C MET A 61 -12.06 55.51 -16.27
N LYS A 62 -12.15 56.84 -16.40
CA LYS A 62 -11.49 57.59 -17.48
C LYS A 62 -10.59 58.67 -16.91
N PHE A 63 -9.34 58.67 -17.36
CA PHE A 63 -8.29 59.60 -16.92
C PHE A 63 -7.77 60.38 -18.11
N ARG A 64 -7.70 61.71 -17.99
CA ARG A 64 -7.27 62.59 -19.07
C ARG A 64 -6.03 63.37 -18.67
N ALA A 65 -5.01 63.41 -19.53
CA ALA A 65 -3.83 64.18 -19.34
C ALA A 65 -3.40 64.91 -20.67
N THR A 66 -2.79 66.10 -20.52
CA THR A 66 -2.24 66.87 -21.63
C THR A 66 -0.78 67.12 -21.41
N ALA A 67 0.05 66.97 -22.46
CA ALA A 67 1.48 67.23 -22.39
C ALA A 67 2.05 67.65 -23.75
N SER A 68 3.32 68.04 -23.75
CA SER A 68 4.04 68.49 -24.96
C SER A 68 4.29 67.30 -25.93
N SER A 69 4.33 66.09 -25.48
CA SER A 69 4.50 64.91 -26.31
C SER A 69 3.44 63.81 -25.97
N ARG A 70 3.15 62.94 -26.94
CA ARG A 70 2.23 61.80 -26.80
C ARG A 70 2.64 60.87 -25.63
N VAL A 71 3.91 60.57 -25.52
CA VAL A 71 4.45 59.68 -24.46
C VAL A 71 4.24 60.30 -23.08
N MET A 72 4.43 61.60 -22.93
CA MET A 72 4.23 62.29 -21.66
C MET A 72 2.76 62.40 -21.28
N ALA A 73 1.86 62.60 -22.24
CA ALA A 73 0.41 62.62 -21.99
C ALA A 73 -0.08 61.24 -21.56
N GLU A 74 0.41 60.13 -22.18
CA GLU A 74 0.13 58.78 -21.76
C GLU A 74 0.66 58.46 -20.34
N ARG A 75 1.88 58.91 -20.03
CA ARG A 75 2.44 58.76 -18.68
C ARG A 75 1.62 59.52 -17.65
N GLY A 76 1.18 60.73 -17.95
CA GLY A 76 0.34 61.50 -17.07
C GLY A 76 -1.02 60.83 -16.80
N ALA A 77 -1.71 60.35 -17.84
CA ALA A 77 -2.98 59.64 -17.69
C ALA A 77 -2.81 58.30 -16.91
N ALA A 78 -1.74 57.59 -17.16
CA ALA A 78 -1.43 56.35 -16.40
C ALA A 78 -1.04 56.64 -14.91
N ALA A 79 -0.40 57.78 -14.63
CA ALA A 79 -0.06 58.19 -13.26
C ALA A 79 -1.33 58.54 -12.45
N LEU A 80 -2.27 59.25 -13.06
CA LEU A 80 -3.57 59.53 -12.45
C LEU A 80 -4.36 58.24 -12.18
N ALA A 81 -4.33 57.30 -13.10
CA ALA A 81 -4.92 55.96 -12.88
C ALA A 81 -4.26 55.24 -11.71
N CYS A 82 -2.92 55.24 -11.59
CA CYS A 82 -2.21 54.66 -10.48
C CYS A 82 -2.53 55.33 -9.14
N MET A 83 -2.67 56.65 -9.14
CA MET A 83 -3.05 57.43 -7.96
C MET A 83 -4.47 57.04 -7.51
N LYS A 84 -5.41 56.89 -8.42
CA LYS A 84 -6.77 56.41 -8.12
C LYS A 84 -6.80 54.99 -7.60
N LEU A 85 -5.98 54.10 -8.18
CA LEU A 85 -5.84 52.73 -7.67
C LEU A 85 -5.26 52.71 -6.25
N LYS A 86 -4.39 53.64 -5.89
CA LYS A 86 -3.87 53.80 -4.52
C LYS A 86 -4.95 54.32 -3.55
N GLU A 87 -5.75 55.32 -3.96
CA GLU A 87 -6.88 55.80 -3.17
C GLU A 87 -7.90 54.69 -2.89
N LEU A 88 -8.11 53.80 -3.86
CA LEU A 88 -8.98 52.62 -3.71
C LEU A 88 -8.32 51.46 -2.94
N GLU A 89 -7.16 51.68 -2.30
CA GLU A 89 -6.40 50.68 -1.57
C GLU A 89 -6.04 49.43 -2.40
N LEU A 90 -5.90 49.60 -3.73
CA LEU A 90 -5.55 48.51 -4.65
C LEU A 90 -4.05 48.39 -4.92
N LEU A 91 -3.22 49.14 -4.21
CA LEU A 91 -1.76 49.05 -4.18
C LEU A 91 -1.32 48.87 -2.72
N ASP A 92 -0.13 48.27 -2.54
CA ASP A 92 0.49 48.16 -1.20
C ASP A 92 1.10 49.53 -0.75
N LYS A 93 1.66 49.57 0.46
CA LYS A 93 2.29 50.77 1.03
C LYS A 93 3.46 51.27 0.19
N ASP A 94 4.13 50.36 -0.53
CA ASP A 94 5.29 50.65 -1.37
C ASP A 94 4.91 50.85 -2.84
N ASN A 95 3.64 51.08 -3.15
CA ASN A 95 3.07 51.23 -4.47
C ASN A 95 3.26 50.03 -5.40
N ASN A 96 3.37 48.80 -4.88
CA ASN A 96 3.42 47.57 -5.67
C ASN A 96 2.04 46.93 -5.82
N PRO A 97 1.84 46.06 -6.83
CA PRO A 97 0.62 45.29 -6.97
C PRO A 97 0.38 44.38 -5.77
N LEU A 98 -0.85 44.33 -5.27
CA LEU A 98 -1.27 43.31 -4.30
C LEU A 98 -1.28 41.91 -4.94
N THR A 99 -1.43 40.86 -4.13
CA THR A 99 -1.64 39.50 -4.63
C THR A 99 -3.03 39.38 -5.28
N HIS A 100 -3.17 38.45 -6.23
CA HIS A 100 -4.46 38.18 -6.89
C HIS A 100 -5.59 37.89 -5.87
N ALA A 101 -5.26 37.17 -4.81
CA ALA A 101 -6.22 36.88 -3.74
C ALA A 101 -6.69 38.14 -2.98
N LYS A 102 -5.83 39.13 -2.82
CA LYS A 102 -6.23 40.44 -2.23
C LYS A 102 -7.13 41.26 -3.16
N TYR A 103 -6.90 41.22 -4.46
CA TYR A 103 -7.79 41.87 -5.45
C TYR A 103 -9.16 41.19 -5.51
N HIS A 104 -9.26 39.90 -5.16
CA HIS A 104 -10.51 39.15 -5.10
C HIS A 104 -10.95 38.87 -3.64
N ARG A 105 -10.71 39.85 -2.74
CA ARG A 105 -10.97 39.72 -1.29
C ARG A 105 -12.38 39.21 -1.01
N ASP A 106 -13.40 39.75 -1.66
CA ASP A 106 -14.79 39.36 -1.43
C ASP A 106 -15.07 37.93 -1.86
N LYS A 107 -14.57 37.51 -3.01
CA LYS A 107 -14.68 36.13 -3.49
C LYS A 107 -13.92 35.15 -2.58
N VAL A 108 -12.76 35.54 -2.03
CA VAL A 108 -12.00 34.76 -1.06
C VAL A 108 -12.76 34.67 0.26
N LYS A 109 -13.35 35.76 0.72
CA LYS A 109 -14.19 35.82 1.92
C LYS A 109 -15.42 34.94 1.76
N GLU A 110 -16.13 35.06 0.64
CA GLU A 110 -17.28 34.25 0.28
C GLU A 110 -16.93 32.73 0.23
N ALA A 111 -15.80 32.37 -0.39
CA ALA A 111 -15.31 30.98 -0.38
C ALA A 111 -15.05 30.48 1.04
N GLY A 112 -14.49 31.32 1.91
CA GLY A 112 -14.26 31.00 3.32
C GLY A 112 -15.54 30.89 4.14
N GLU A 113 -16.55 31.73 3.87
CA GLU A 113 -17.86 31.66 4.50
C GLU A 113 -18.62 30.40 4.05
N ARG A 114 -18.58 30.11 2.75
CA ARG A 114 -19.15 28.87 2.16
C ARG A 114 -18.55 27.62 2.81
N GLU A 115 -17.27 27.62 3.11
CA GLU A 115 -16.61 26.53 3.84
C GLU A 115 -17.13 26.36 5.27
N ARG A 116 -17.44 27.46 5.94
CA ARG A 116 -17.92 27.46 7.35
C ARG A 116 -19.39 27.14 7.50
N ARG A 117 -20.17 27.22 6.43
CA ARG A 117 -21.61 26.89 6.48
C ARG A 117 -21.80 25.40 6.76
N PRO A 118 -22.77 25.03 7.61
CA PRO A 118 -23.17 23.63 7.76
C PRO A 118 -23.69 23.11 6.42
N PHE A 119 -23.58 21.81 6.19
CA PHE A 119 -24.29 21.20 5.08
C PHE A 119 -25.75 20.97 5.48
N LEU A 120 -26.66 21.15 4.53
CA LEU A 120 -28.08 20.92 4.71
C LEU A 120 -28.39 19.47 4.37
N LEU A 121 -29.11 18.77 5.25
CA LEU A 121 -29.69 17.46 5.01
C LEU A 121 -31.22 17.60 4.88
N GLU A 122 -31.75 17.26 3.73
CA GLU A 122 -33.19 17.25 3.49
C GLU A 122 -33.66 15.80 3.42
N ILE A 123 -34.32 15.36 4.51
CA ILE A 123 -34.93 14.04 4.60
C ILE A 123 -36.41 14.18 4.21
N PRO A 124 -36.89 13.44 3.20
CA PRO A 124 -38.32 13.44 2.87
C PRO A 124 -39.20 13.00 4.04
N GLN A 125 -40.33 13.66 4.23
CA GLN A 125 -41.24 13.40 5.37
C GLN A 125 -41.70 11.95 5.47
N TYR A 126 -41.88 11.26 4.34
CA TYR A 126 -42.24 9.85 4.35
C TYR A 126 -41.13 8.96 4.95
N LEU A 127 -39.85 9.33 4.80
CA LEU A 127 -38.74 8.62 5.42
C LEU A 127 -38.65 8.89 6.92
N GLU A 128 -38.92 10.13 7.36
CA GLU A 128 -39.06 10.40 8.80
C GLU A 128 -40.16 9.55 9.43
N GLN A 129 -41.29 9.39 8.71
CA GLN A 129 -42.35 8.51 9.18
C GLN A 129 -41.90 7.05 9.22
N HIS A 130 -41.18 6.55 8.24
CA HIS A 130 -40.62 5.19 8.25
C HIS A 130 -39.66 4.97 9.44
N ILE A 131 -38.84 5.98 9.77
CA ILE A 131 -37.98 5.92 10.97
C ILE A 131 -38.85 5.82 12.24
N ARG A 132 -39.89 6.66 12.40
CA ARG A 132 -40.82 6.62 13.55
C ARG A 132 -41.49 5.27 13.65
N ASP A 133 -42.00 4.75 12.55
CA ASP A 133 -42.68 3.44 12.51
C ASP A 133 -41.74 2.29 12.92
N TYR A 134 -40.49 2.34 12.46
CA TYR A 134 -39.48 1.38 12.86
C TYR A 134 -39.18 1.47 14.36
N LEU A 135 -38.91 2.67 14.88
CA LEU A 135 -38.55 2.90 16.27
C LEU A 135 -39.70 2.53 17.23
N THR A 136 -40.96 2.75 16.83
CA THR A 136 -42.15 2.34 17.65
C THR A 136 -42.36 0.83 17.71
N GLN A 137 -41.96 0.10 16.64
CA GLN A 137 -42.05 -1.36 16.58
C GLN A 137 -40.94 -2.09 17.36
N VAL A 138 -39.80 -1.44 17.53
CA VAL A 138 -38.67 -1.96 18.31
C VAL A 138 -38.86 -1.58 19.78
N SER A 139 -39.55 -2.44 20.51
CA SER A 139 -39.75 -2.25 21.98
C SER A 139 -38.44 -2.15 22.72
N PRO A 140 -38.33 -1.27 23.76
CA PRO A 140 -37.09 -1.04 24.54
C PRO A 140 -36.57 -2.25 25.33
N LEU A 141 -37.23 -3.39 25.24
CA LEU A 141 -37.01 -4.58 26.08
C LEU A 141 -35.90 -5.53 25.62
N SER A 142 -35.09 -5.18 24.65
CA SER A 142 -33.95 -6.00 24.23
C SER A 142 -32.58 -5.53 24.66
N ILE A 143 -32.52 -4.60 25.61
CA ILE A 143 -31.27 -4.28 26.35
C ILE A 143 -31.17 -5.22 27.53
N CYS A 144 -31.12 -6.51 27.29
CA CYS A 144 -30.77 -7.45 28.34
C CYS A 144 -29.30 -7.80 28.20
N LEU A 145 -28.49 -7.08 28.98
CA LEU A 145 -27.15 -7.47 29.34
C LEU A 145 -27.16 -8.89 29.91
N LEU A 146 -26.80 -9.89 29.15
CA LEU A 146 -26.44 -11.19 29.69
C LEU A 146 -25.16 -11.70 29.09
N VAL A 147 -24.16 -11.50 29.87
CA VAL A 147 -22.88 -12.17 30.03
C VAL A 147 -22.92 -13.62 29.53
N TRP A 148 -22.22 -13.86 28.43
CA TRP A 148 -21.73 -15.19 28.05
C TRP A 148 -20.25 -15.14 27.76
N PHE A 149 -19.47 -15.07 28.84
CA PHE A 149 -18.00 -14.99 28.77
C PHE A 149 -17.32 -16.39 28.68
N TYR A 150 -18.08 -17.47 28.59
CA TYR A 150 -17.55 -18.83 28.80
C TYR A 150 -17.52 -19.76 27.58
N ALA A 151 -18.10 -19.41 26.45
CA ALA A 151 -18.18 -20.34 25.31
C ALA A 151 -16.90 -20.36 24.42
N PHE A 152 -16.19 -19.24 24.34
CA PHE A 152 -15.01 -19.11 23.46
C PHE A 152 -13.75 -19.82 24.01
N LEU A 153 -13.60 -19.90 25.32
CA LEU A 153 -12.47 -20.57 25.97
C LEU A 153 -12.48 -22.11 25.82
N MET A 154 -13.60 -22.69 25.44
CA MET A 154 -13.73 -24.17 25.30
C MET A 154 -13.35 -24.66 23.88
N LEU A 155 -13.30 -23.80 22.86
CA LEU A 155 -12.88 -24.18 21.51
C LEU A 155 -11.35 -24.17 21.30
N ILE A 156 -10.60 -23.44 22.14
CA ILE A 156 -9.14 -23.37 22.09
C ILE A 156 -8.46 -24.61 22.68
N GLY A 157 -9.19 -25.53 23.29
CA GLY A 157 -8.63 -26.67 24.04
C GLY A 157 -8.11 -27.86 23.23
N ARG A 158 -8.29 -27.90 21.90
CA ARG A 158 -7.75 -28.99 21.06
C ARG A 158 -6.86 -28.41 19.98
N GLY A 159 -5.54 -28.38 20.24
CA GLY A 159 -4.56 -27.95 19.24
C GLY A 159 -4.74 -28.70 17.92
N SER A 160 -4.58 -28.00 16.80
CA SER A 160 -4.57 -28.61 15.47
C SER A 160 -3.18 -29.17 15.14
N ASP A 161 -3.14 -30.29 14.43
CA ASP A 161 -1.91 -30.82 13.82
C ASP A 161 -1.39 -29.81 12.78
N ALA A 162 -0.18 -29.34 12.99
CA ALA A 162 0.42 -28.31 12.15
C ALA A 162 0.75 -28.79 10.72
N ILE A 163 0.83 -30.09 10.47
CA ILE A 163 1.05 -30.65 9.13
C ILE A 163 -0.27 -30.75 8.38
N THR A 164 -1.23 -31.51 8.93
CA THR A 164 -2.46 -31.91 8.25
C THR A 164 -3.63 -30.93 8.46
N GLY A 165 -3.55 -30.05 9.48
CA GLY A 165 -4.64 -29.14 9.88
C GLY A 165 -5.79 -29.83 10.63
N LYS A 166 -5.75 -31.15 10.82
CA LYS A 166 -6.75 -31.92 11.58
C LYS A 166 -6.54 -31.75 13.07
N PRO A 167 -7.52 -32.08 13.93
CA PRO A 167 -7.29 -32.10 15.38
C PRO A 167 -6.09 -32.97 15.74
N TYR A 168 -5.16 -32.43 16.53
CA TYR A 168 -3.95 -33.16 16.91
C TYR A 168 -4.31 -34.40 17.75
N LYS A 169 -3.77 -35.53 17.33
CA LYS A 169 -3.82 -36.81 18.09
C LYS A 169 -2.42 -37.38 18.18
N PRO A 170 -1.88 -37.57 19.38
CA PRO A 170 -0.59 -38.22 19.53
C PRO A 170 -0.66 -39.65 18.99
N LEU A 171 0.42 -40.11 18.34
CA LEU A 171 0.52 -41.49 17.90
C LEU A 171 0.68 -42.41 19.13
N SER A 172 0.01 -43.55 19.10
CA SER A 172 0.33 -44.60 20.11
C SER A 172 1.73 -45.15 19.83
N GLU A 173 2.37 -45.68 20.85
CA GLU A 173 3.71 -46.28 20.69
C GLU A 173 3.75 -47.34 19.58
N HIS A 174 2.70 -48.14 19.46
CA HIS A 174 2.62 -49.19 18.43
C HIS A 174 2.53 -48.57 17.03
N GLN A 175 1.71 -47.50 16.86
CA GLN A 175 1.60 -46.78 15.60
C GLN A 175 2.91 -46.08 15.24
N ALA A 176 3.58 -45.47 16.21
CA ALA A 176 4.84 -44.76 16.00
C ALA A 176 5.96 -45.76 15.56
N ARG A 177 6.05 -46.92 16.21
CA ARG A 177 7.01 -47.98 15.83
C ARG A 177 6.71 -48.51 14.44
N TRP A 178 5.44 -48.84 14.14
CA TRP A 178 5.06 -49.37 12.83
C TRP A 178 5.39 -48.36 11.72
N LEU A 179 5.01 -47.08 11.91
CA LEU A 179 5.27 -46.05 10.94
C LEU A 179 6.76 -45.75 10.76
N SER A 180 7.56 -45.81 11.83
CA SER A 180 9.02 -45.66 11.76
C SER A 180 9.69 -46.79 10.99
N CYS A 181 9.27 -48.05 11.20
CA CYS A 181 9.77 -49.21 10.44
C CYS A 181 9.38 -49.08 8.95
N HIS A 182 8.14 -48.70 8.66
CA HIS A 182 7.66 -48.50 7.27
C HIS A 182 8.44 -47.40 6.55
N LEU A 183 8.65 -46.28 7.20
CA LEU A 183 9.44 -45.18 6.66
C LEU A 183 10.89 -45.56 6.42
N GLN A 184 11.47 -46.38 7.29
CA GLN A 184 12.82 -46.91 7.08
C GLN A 184 12.89 -47.83 5.85
N GLU A 185 11.91 -48.71 5.66
CA GLU A 185 11.83 -49.56 4.46
C GLU A 185 11.67 -48.73 3.18
N GLU A 186 10.84 -47.70 3.20
CA GLU A 186 10.66 -46.79 2.06
C GLU A 186 11.95 -46.00 1.77
N TRP A 187 12.70 -45.61 2.82
CA TRP A 187 13.99 -44.95 2.69
C TRP A 187 15.03 -45.82 2.04
N GLU A 188 15.11 -47.10 2.49
CA GLU A 188 16.01 -48.06 1.91
C GLU A 188 15.70 -48.39 0.45
N LYS A 189 14.41 -48.52 0.11
CA LYS A 189 13.94 -48.70 -1.29
C LYS A 189 14.22 -47.50 -2.17
N ALA A 190 14.03 -46.29 -1.63
CA ALA A 190 14.28 -45.08 -2.36
C ALA A 190 15.77 -44.83 -2.61
N ASN A 191 16.61 -45.29 -1.65
CA ASN A 191 18.06 -45.08 -1.64
C ASN A 191 18.44 -43.70 -2.17
N PRO A 192 17.96 -42.62 -1.54
CA PRO A 192 18.06 -41.29 -2.09
C PRO A 192 19.52 -40.81 -2.10
N GLY A 193 20.22 -41.15 -3.17
CA GLY A 193 21.60 -40.73 -3.41
C GLY A 193 21.70 -39.22 -3.61
N LEU A 194 22.89 -38.68 -3.36
CA LEU A 194 23.20 -37.29 -3.70
C LEU A 194 23.58 -37.23 -5.18
N SER A 195 22.73 -36.71 -6.04
CA SER A 195 23.02 -36.56 -7.47
C SER A 195 24.16 -35.56 -7.76
N VAL A 196 24.33 -34.59 -6.85
CA VAL A 196 25.39 -33.58 -6.92
C VAL A 196 25.83 -33.29 -5.49
N GLU A 197 27.12 -33.32 -5.22
CA GLU A 197 27.66 -32.90 -3.92
C GLU A 197 27.61 -31.38 -3.78
N LEU A 198 27.06 -30.92 -2.68
CA LEU A 198 26.98 -29.50 -2.33
C LEU A 198 27.84 -29.20 -1.09
N PRO A 199 28.39 -28.00 -0.92
CA PRO A 199 29.27 -27.67 0.20
C PRO A 199 28.73 -28.04 1.59
N VAL A 200 27.40 -27.99 1.77
CA VAL A 200 26.74 -28.33 3.03
C VAL A 200 26.82 -29.85 3.34
N ASP A 201 26.96 -30.71 2.33
CA ASP A 201 26.99 -32.15 2.50
C ASP A 201 28.21 -32.59 3.35
N ALA A 202 29.36 -31.92 3.17
CA ALA A 202 30.54 -32.12 3.99
C ALA A 202 30.36 -31.76 5.48
N HIS A 203 29.31 -31.00 5.79
CA HIS A 203 28.99 -30.56 7.15
C HIS A 203 27.82 -31.33 7.80
N GLN A 204 27.24 -32.34 7.12
CA GLN A 204 26.05 -33.08 7.57
C GLN A 204 26.19 -33.56 9.02
N GLN A 205 27.24 -34.25 9.34
CA GLN A 205 27.50 -34.81 10.68
C GLN A 205 27.56 -33.69 11.75
N ARG A 206 28.22 -32.58 11.42
CA ARG A 206 28.35 -31.46 12.32
C ARG A 206 27.01 -30.79 12.59
N VAL A 207 26.18 -30.59 11.54
CA VAL A 207 24.84 -30.02 11.64
C VAL A 207 23.94 -30.91 12.49
N VAL A 208 23.87 -32.20 12.18
CA VAL A 208 23.03 -33.16 12.89
C VAL A 208 23.41 -33.24 14.37
N SER A 209 24.72 -33.32 14.67
CA SER A 209 25.22 -33.35 16.05
C SER A 209 24.88 -32.08 16.82
N ALA A 210 25.00 -30.91 16.19
CA ALA A 210 24.65 -29.65 16.82
C ALA A 210 23.15 -29.55 17.11
N VAL A 211 22.29 -29.91 16.15
CA VAL A 211 20.82 -29.89 16.34
C VAL A 211 20.39 -30.88 17.42
N ARG A 212 21.11 -31.98 17.56
CA ARG A 212 20.85 -32.95 18.61
C ARG A 212 21.23 -32.42 20.00
N SER A 213 22.41 -31.79 20.12
CA SER A 213 22.93 -31.28 21.39
C SER A 213 22.33 -29.96 21.83
N SER A 214 21.83 -29.15 20.89
CA SER A 214 21.29 -27.80 21.13
C SER A 214 19.90 -27.66 20.57
N ARG A 215 19.01 -27.04 21.32
CA ARG A 215 17.60 -26.82 20.90
C ARG A 215 17.45 -25.79 19.79
N VAL A 216 18.43 -24.90 19.69
CA VAL A 216 18.49 -23.88 18.63
C VAL A 216 19.88 -23.90 18.01
N VAL A 217 19.97 -23.92 16.69
CA VAL A 217 21.21 -23.85 15.93
C VAL A 217 21.09 -22.84 14.81
N VAL A 218 22.11 -22.00 14.64
CA VAL A 218 22.22 -21.09 13.50
C VAL A 218 23.16 -21.69 12.45
N ILE A 219 22.70 -21.79 11.21
CA ILE A 219 23.50 -22.24 10.07
C ILE A 219 23.76 -21.02 9.17
N ALA A 220 24.95 -20.51 9.24
CA ALA A 220 25.42 -19.40 8.42
C ALA A 220 26.10 -19.97 7.18
N GLY A 221 25.40 -19.91 6.05
CA GLY A 221 25.90 -20.43 4.78
C GLY A 221 25.66 -19.49 3.63
N GLU A 222 26.66 -19.27 2.79
CA GLU A 222 26.52 -18.47 1.58
C GLU A 222 25.48 -19.06 0.62
N THR A 223 25.01 -18.24 -0.31
CA THR A 223 24.04 -18.69 -1.32
C THR A 223 24.66 -19.79 -2.20
N GLY A 224 23.85 -20.82 -2.50
CA GLY A 224 24.29 -21.93 -3.34
C GLY A 224 25.00 -23.07 -2.58
N CYS A 225 25.24 -22.94 -1.28
CA CYS A 225 25.85 -24.03 -0.50
C CYS A 225 24.93 -25.24 -0.26
N GLY A 226 23.64 -25.15 -0.61
CA GLY A 226 22.68 -26.27 -0.50
C GLY A 226 21.88 -26.33 0.80
N LYS A 227 21.99 -25.34 1.72
CA LYS A 227 21.34 -25.39 3.03
C LYS A 227 19.82 -25.63 2.95
N THR A 228 19.13 -24.91 2.07
CA THR A 228 17.67 -24.94 1.94
C THR A 228 17.11 -26.33 1.56
N THR A 229 17.81 -27.06 0.69
CA THR A 229 17.38 -28.38 0.20
C THR A 229 17.90 -29.53 1.05
N ARG A 230 19.10 -29.40 1.59
CA ARG A 230 19.78 -30.47 2.29
C ARG A 230 19.51 -30.55 3.80
N ILE A 231 19.45 -29.39 4.47
CA ILE A 231 19.28 -29.39 5.93
C ILE A 231 17.99 -30.08 6.38
N PRO A 232 16.80 -29.77 5.83
CA PRO A 232 15.58 -30.50 6.23
C PRO A 232 15.68 -32.02 5.99
N ARG A 233 16.32 -32.41 4.89
CA ARG A 233 16.57 -33.81 4.56
C ARG A 233 17.51 -34.46 5.58
N PHE A 234 18.60 -33.82 5.99
CA PHE A 234 19.52 -34.37 7.00
C PHE A 234 18.82 -34.64 8.33
N LEU A 235 17.90 -33.77 8.73
CA LEU A 235 17.13 -33.93 9.96
C LEU A 235 16.22 -35.15 9.88
N LEU A 236 15.50 -35.35 8.79
CA LEU A 236 14.63 -36.49 8.61
C LEU A 236 15.44 -37.79 8.47
N GLU A 237 16.50 -37.79 7.67
CA GLU A 237 17.40 -38.94 7.47
C GLU A 237 17.98 -39.44 8.78
N GLU A 238 18.44 -38.55 9.65
CA GLU A 238 18.99 -38.92 10.95
C GLU A 238 17.96 -39.59 11.85
N GLN A 239 16.72 -39.08 11.88
CA GLN A 239 15.65 -39.66 12.68
C GLN A 239 15.19 -41.01 12.12
N VAL A 240 15.13 -41.18 10.80
CA VAL A 240 14.84 -42.46 10.15
C VAL A 240 15.91 -43.47 10.48
N ARG A 241 17.21 -43.10 10.39
CA ARG A 241 18.34 -43.97 10.72
C ARG A 241 18.32 -44.44 12.18
N ARG A 242 17.73 -43.65 13.08
CA ARG A 242 17.58 -43.96 14.50
C ARG A 242 16.34 -44.78 14.84
N GLY A 243 15.47 -45.02 13.87
CA GLY A 243 14.18 -45.68 14.09
C GLY A 243 13.10 -44.78 14.74
N GLU A 244 13.34 -43.47 14.77
CA GLU A 244 12.46 -42.46 15.35
C GLU A 244 11.76 -41.63 14.25
N GLY A 245 11.70 -42.11 13.02
CA GLY A 245 11.22 -41.39 11.86
C GLY A 245 9.78 -40.88 11.96
N ALA A 246 8.91 -41.69 12.63
CA ALA A 246 7.49 -41.28 12.80
C ALA A 246 7.29 -40.04 13.67
N GLU A 247 8.24 -39.71 14.54
CA GLU A 247 8.19 -38.55 15.42
C GLU A 247 8.82 -37.30 14.76
N CYS A 248 9.44 -37.49 13.59
CA CYS A 248 10.10 -36.42 12.86
C CYS A 248 9.12 -35.69 11.92
N ASN A 249 8.62 -34.58 12.36
CA ASN A 249 7.84 -33.67 11.55
C ASN A 249 8.57 -32.32 11.45
N VAL A 250 8.92 -31.95 10.23
CA VAL A 250 9.75 -30.76 9.96
C VAL A 250 8.91 -29.70 9.27
N LEU A 251 8.85 -28.51 9.85
CA LEU A 251 8.30 -27.33 9.21
C LEU A 251 9.46 -26.48 8.67
N VAL A 252 9.41 -26.11 7.39
CA VAL A 252 10.44 -25.30 6.74
C VAL A 252 9.83 -24.02 6.21
N THR A 253 10.19 -22.89 6.79
CA THR A 253 9.65 -21.60 6.32
C THR A 253 10.49 -21.01 5.21
N GLN A 254 9.78 -20.36 4.27
CA GLN A 254 10.36 -19.58 3.19
C GLN A 254 9.73 -18.19 3.16
N PRO A 255 10.47 -17.11 2.87
CA PRO A 255 9.90 -15.77 2.83
C PRO A 255 8.91 -15.57 1.68
N ARG A 256 9.07 -16.31 0.59
CA ARG A 256 8.29 -16.13 -0.65
C ARG A 256 7.57 -17.40 -1.07
N ARG A 257 6.35 -17.22 -1.61
CA ARG A 257 5.49 -18.32 -2.09
C ARG A 257 6.20 -19.21 -3.12
N ILE A 258 6.80 -18.56 -4.15
CA ILE A 258 7.50 -19.27 -5.23
C ILE A 258 8.65 -20.11 -4.65
N SER A 259 9.40 -19.58 -3.71
CA SER A 259 10.51 -20.30 -3.07
C SER A 259 10.00 -21.54 -2.33
N ALA A 260 8.93 -21.41 -1.54
CA ALA A 260 8.38 -22.56 -0.80
C ALA A 260 7.93 -23.68 -1.74
N VAL A 261 7.20 -23.34 -2.79
CA VAL A 261 6.69 -24.30 -3.78
C VAL A 261 7.85 -24.97 -4.55
N SER A 262 8.77 -24.15 -5.08
CA SER A 262 9.89 -24.63 -5.91
C SER A 262 10.84 -25.54 -5.12
N VAL A 263 11.14 -25.17 -3.87
CA VAL A 263 12.01 -25.96 -2.99
C VAL A 263 11.32 -27.27 -2.62
N ALA A 264 10.03 -27.25 -2.27
CA ALA A 264 9.28 -28.47 -1.97
C ALA A 264 9.31 -29.46 -3.16
N HIS A 265 9.04 -28.97 -4.38
CA HIS A 265 9.11 -29.80 -5.58
C HIS A 265 10.52 -30.34 -5.82
N ARG A 266 11.55 -29.53 -5.62
CA ARG A 266 12.93 -29.95 -5.79
C ARG A 266 13.32 -31.03 -4.78
N VAL A 267 13.01 -30.82 -3.50
CA VAL A 267 13.30 -31.83 -2.44
C VAL A 267 12.51 -33.11 -2.71
N ALA A 268 11.23 -33.01 -3.09
CA ALA A 268 10.43 -34.19 -3.44
C ALA A 268 11.02 -34.97 -4.63
N HIS A 269 11.55 -34.28 -5.64
CA HIS A 269 12.22 -34.91 -6.77
C HIS A 269 13.53 -35.57 -6.36
N GLU A 270 14.35 -34.92 -5.53
CA GLU A 270 15.62 -35.46 -5.02
C GLU A 270 15.43 -36.65 -4.08
N MET A 271 14.33 -36.68 -3.33
CA MET A 271 13.98 -37.81 -2.43
C MET A 271 13.44 -39.03 -3.16
N GLY A 272 12.99 -38.87 -4.39
CA GLY A 272 12.50 -39.94 -5.25
C GLY A 272 11.04 -40.33 -5.05
N PRO A 273 10.52 -41.24 -5.90
CA PRO A 273 9.08 -41.51 -5.97
C PRO A 273 8.51 -42.16 -4.70
N HIS A 274 9.30 -42.90 -3.94
CA HIS A 274 8.84 -43.59 -2.72
C HIS A 274 8.64 -42.65 -1.55
N LEU A 275 9.39 -41.54 -1.47
CA LEU A 275 9.36 -40.60 -0.33
C LEU A 275 8.65 -39.28 -0.64
N LYS A 276 8.28 -39.04 -1.89
CA LYS A 276 7.68 -37.75 -2.31
C LYS A 276 6.40 -37.40 -1.57
N HIS A 277 5.63 -38.38 -1.11
CA HIS A 277 4.36 -38.16 -0.41
C HIS A 277 4.55 -37.71 1.06
N HIS A 278 5.77 -37.81 1.60
CA HIS A 278 6.14 -37.22 2.88
C HIS A 278 6.48 -35.71 2.78
N ILE A 279 6.56 -35.18 1.56
CA ILE A 279 6.96 -33.81 1.32
C ILE A 279 5.79 -33.02 0.73
N GLY A 280 5.46 -31.92 1.37
CA GLY A 280 4.38 -31.06 0.93
C GLY A 280 4.72 -29.58 1.06
N TYR A 281 3.80 -28.75 0.61
CA TYR A 281 3.89 -27.31 0.78
C TYR A 281 2.54 -26.70 1.12
N GLN A 282 2.60 -25.57 1.81
CA GLN A 282 1.41 -24.76 2.11
C GLN A 282 1.79 -23.29 2.03
N VAL A 283 1.18 -22.61 1.06
CA VAL A 283 1.32 -21.17 0.85
C VAL A 283 -0.05 -20.53 0.75
N ARG A 284 -0.10 -19.22 0.81
CA ARG A 284 -1.36 -18.49 0.64
C ARG A 284 -2.01 -18.87 -0.70
N LEU A 285 -3.25 -19.34 -0.67
CA LEU A 285 -4.09 -19.74 -1.80
C LEU A 285 -3.73 -21.08 -2.45
N GLU A 286 -2.71 -21.80 -1.97
CA GLU A 286 -2.34 -23.08 -2.52
C GLU A 286 -1.78 -23.98 -1.42
N SER A 287 -2.32 -25.18 -1.28
CA SER A 287 -1.92 -26.14 -0.25
C SER A 287 -1.88 -27.55 -0.81
N ARG A 288 -0.75 -28.20 -0.62
CA ARG A 288 -0.53 -29.63 -0.88
C ARG A 288 0.29 -30.21 0.27
N PRO A 289 -0.33 -30.43 1.43
CA PRO A 289 0.36 -30.97 2.59
C PRO A 289 0.76 -32.43 2.34
N PRO A 290 1.70 -32.98 3.13
CA PRO A 290 1.95 -34.40 3.18
C PRO A 290 0.68 -35.21 3.48
N GLU A 291 0.62 -36.44 3.02
CA GLU A 291 -0.56 -37.29 3.22
C GLU A 291 -0.81 -37.61 4.70
N ASN A 292 0.27 -37.79 5.44
CA ASN A 292 0.22 -38.10 6.86
C ASN A 292 1.20 -37.24 7.66
N SER A 293 0.87 -36.97 8.92
CA SER A 293 1.84 -36.50 9.90
C SER A 293 2.63 -37.73 10.42
N GLY A 294 3.96 -37.57 10.49
CA GLY A 294 4.87 -38.64 10.87
C GLY A 294 5.90 -38.91 9.78
N GLY A 295 7.11 -38.49 10.02
CA GLY A 295 8.17 -38.52 9.02
C GLY A 295 7.96 -37.59 7.86
N SER A 296 7.43 -36.41 8.11
CA SER A 296 6.96 -35.45 7.07
C SER A 296 7.74 -34.15 7.07
N MET A 297 7.82 -33.52 5.88
CA MET A 297 8.36 -32.18 5.68
C MET A 297 7.31 -31.28 5.02
N LEU A 298 6.98 -30.18 5.66
CA LEU A 298 6.06 -29.19 5.13
C LEU A 298 6.78 -27.86 4.89
N PHE A 299 6.89 -27.48 3.63
CA PHE A 299 7.40 -26.17 3.23
C PHE A 299 6.27 -25.15 3.22
N LEU A 300 6.46 -24.02 3.91
CA LEU A 300 5.40 -23.04 4.08
C LEU A 300 5.97 -21.62 4.12
N THR A 301 5.13 -20.64 3.88
CA THR A 301 5.52 -19.24 4.12
C THR A 301 5.39 -18.89 5.60
N VAL A 302 6.18 -17.94 6.07
CA VAL A 302 6.19 -17.49 7.46
C VAL A 302 4.79 -17.13 7.95
N GLY A 303 3.99 -16.42 7.15
CA GLY A 303 2.61 -16.04 7.51
C GLY A 303 1.69 -17.25 7.75
N VAL A 304 1.89 -18.35 7.02
CA VAL A 304 1.15 -19.61 7.25
C VAL A 304 1.55 -20.24 8.57
N LEU A 305 2.84 -20.22 8.93
CA LEU A 305 3.28 -20.75 10.23
C LEU A 305 2.75 -19.91 11.40
N LEU A 306 2.74 -18.59 11.26
CA LEU A 306 2.12 -17.70 12.26
C LEU A 306 0.65 -18.06 12.50
N LYS A 307 -0.13 -18.33 11.42
CA LYS A 307 -1.52 -18.79 11.58
C LYS A 307 -1.62 -20.16 12.28
N LYS A 308 -0.72 -21.09 12.01
CA LYS A 308 -0.67 -22.37 12.72
C LYS A 308 -0.34 -22.23 14.21
N LEU A 309 0.52 -21.28 14.57
CA LEU A 309 0.85 -20.98 15.96
C LEU A 309 -0.34 -20.40 16.76
N GLN A 310 -1.34 -19.81 16.10
CA GLN A 310 -2.57 -19.37 16.78
C GLN A 310 -3.36 -20.57 17.32
N SER A 311 -3.46 -21.65 16.55
CA SER A 311 -4.19 -22.86 16.94
C SER A 311 -3.33 -23.87 17.70
N ASN A 312 -2.00 -23.81 17.59
CA ASN A 312 -1.05 -24.71 18.26
C ASN A 312 0.19 -23.92 18.71
N PRO A 313 0.11 -23.11 19.78
CA PRO A 313 1.22 -22.22 20.20
C PRO A 313 2.50 -22.97 20.59
N SER A 314 2.36 -24.14 21.16
CA SER A 314 3.49 -25.00 21.56
C SER A 314 4.01 -25.92 20.45
N LEU A 315 3.43 -25.88 19.23
CA LEU A 315 3.77 -26.73 18.09
C LEU A 315 3.84 -28.22 18.45
N LYS A 316 2.84 -28.72 19.21
CA LYS A 316 2.73 -30.16 19.54
C LYS A 316 2.70 -30.98 18.27
N GLY A 317 3.47 -32.08 18.27
CA GLY A 317 3.61 -32.96 17.11
C GLY A 317 4.66 -32.52 16.09
N ILE A 318 5.31 -31.36 16.28
CA ILE A 318 6.43 -30.88 15.47
C ILE A 318 7.74 -31.09 16.20
N SER A 319 8.68 -31.73 15.52
CA SER A 319 10.02 -31.98 16.05
C SER A 319 11.01 -30.85 15.71
N HIS A 320 10.92 -30.35 14.49
CA HIS A 320 11.86 -29.37 13.99
C HIS A 320 11.14 -28.22 13.26
N VAL A 321 11.56 -27.01 13.52
CA VAL A 321 11.22 -25.82 12.72
C VAL A 321 12.50 -25.28 12.11
N VAL A 322 12.54 -25.23 10.80
CA VAL A 322 13.63 -24.63 10.02
C VAL A 322 13.18 -23.29 9.49
N VAL A 323 13.78 -22.21 9.95
CA VAL A 323 13.50 -20.86 9.47
C VAL A 323 14.58 -20.46 8.49
N ASP A 324 14.23 -20.39 7.21
CA ASP A 324 15.19 -20.06 6.16
C ASP A 324 15.18 -18.56 5.85
N GLU A 325 16.29 -18.09 5.30
CA GLU A 325 16.51 -16.70 4.88
C GLU A 325 16.25 -15.65 6.00
N VAL A 326 16.61 -15.97 7.25
CA VAL A 326 16.38 -15.11 8.43
C VAL A 326 17.00 -13.72 8.27
N HIS A 327 18.06 -13.60 7.45
CA HIS A 327 18.73 -12.33 7.18
C HIS A 327 17.91 -11.33 6.37
N GLU A 328 16.79 -11.74 5.75
CA GLU A 328 15.87 -10.79 5.08
C GLU A 328 15.16 -9.86 6.06
N ARG A 329 15.03 -10.27 7.34
CA ARG A 329 14.51 -9.45 8.43
C ARG A 329 13.14 -8.82 8.15
N ASP A 330 12.23 -9.59 7.53
CA ASP A 330 10.84 -9.17 7.38
C ASP A 330 10.07 -9.22 8.70
N VAL A 331 9.01 -8.42 8.82
CA VAL A 331 8.22 -8.27 10.06
C VAL A 331 7.69 -9.60 10.58
N ASN A 332 7.20 -10.46 9.69
CA ASN A 332 6.63 -11.75 10.08
C ASN A 332 7.70 -12.70 10.61
N THR A 333 8.90 -12.69 10.02
CA THR A 333 10.03 -13.49 10.49
C THR A 333 10.50 -13.03 11.88
N ASP A 334 10.62 -11.74 12.13
CA ASP A 334 10.99 -11.22 13.44
C ASP A 334 9.94 -11.56 14.51
N LEU A 335 8.65 -11.49 14.17
CA LEU A 335 7.56 -11.95 15.04
C LEU A 335 7.64 -13.48 15.28
N LEU A 336 7.88 -14.27 14.24
CA LEU A 336 8.01 -15.71 14.34
C LEU A 336 9.15 -16.11 15.30
N LEU A 337 10.30 -15.43 15.22
CA LEU A 337 11.42 -15.70 16.12
C LEU A 337 11.05 -15.47 17.58
N ALA A 338 10.29 -14.41 17.89
CA ALA A 338 9.81 -14.14 19.24
C ALA A 338 8.84 -15.22 19.73
N LEU A 339 7.91 -15.66 18.86
CA LEU A 339 6.95 -16.72 19.21
C LEU A 339 7.64 -18.08 19.37
N LEU A 340 8.63 -18.42 18.55
CA LEU A 340 9.40 -19.66 18.68
C LEU A 340 10.18 -19.70 20.01
N ARG A 341 10.67 -18.54 20.51
CA ARG A 341 11.24 -18.48 21.87
C ARG A 341 10.23 -18.89 22.95
N SER A 342 8.98 -18.51 22.78
CA SER A 342 7.90 -18.92 23.69
C SER A 342 7.55 -20.39 23.51
N SER A 343 7.39 -20.87 22.28
CA SER A 343 7.12 -22.29 21.96
C SER A 343 8.20 -23.24 22.51
N LEU A 344 9.47 -22.82 22.43
CA LEU A 344 10.60 -23.56 23.01
C LEU A 344 10.51 -23.74 24.53
N LYS A 345 9.88 -22.82 25.26
CA LYS A 345 9.67 -22.96 26.71
C LYS A 345 8.56 -23.98 27.03
N GLU A 346 7.55 -24.05 26.19
CA GLU A 346 6.37 -24.90 26.38
C GLU A 346 6.56 -26.31 25.82
N ASN A 347 7.37 -26.48 24.75
CA ASN A 347 7.63 -27.74 24.09
C ASN A 347 9.12 -28.13 24.22
N PRO A 348 9.47 -29.04 25.11
CA PRO A 348 10.87 -29.45 25.34
C PRO A 348 11.49 -30.22 24.17
N ASP A 349 10.68 -30.87 23.35
CA ASP A 349 11.14 -31.70 22.24
C ASP A 349 11.38 -30.91 20.96
N LEU A 350 10.85 -29.66 20.89
CA LEU A 350 11.00 -28.78 19.73
C LEU A 350 12.45 -28.33 19.54
N ARG A 351 12.91 -28.41 18.29
CA ARG A 351 14.20 -27.88 17.85
C ARG A 351 14.01 -26.86 16.76
N VAL A 352 14.81 -25.81 16.79
CA VAL A 352 14.74 -24.69 15.83
C VAL A 352 16.09 -24.56 15.11
N VAL A 353 16.06 -24.58 13.81
CA VAL A 353 17.22 -24.35 12.95
C VAL A 353 17.02 -23.05 12.18
N LEU A 354 17.91 -22.10 12.38
CA LEU A 354 17.88 -20.80 11.73
C LEU A 354 18.91 -20.79 10.62
N MET A 355 18.47 -20.55 9.38
CA MET A 355 19.36 -20.53 8.22
C MET A 355 19.49 -19.10 7.69
N SER A 356 20.71 -18.66 7.54
CA SER A 356 21.05 -17.31 7.09
C SER A 356 22.14 -17.35 6.02
N ALA A 357 22.08 -16.48 5.03
CA ALA A 357 23.16 -16.35 4.05
C ALA A 357 24.25 -15.40 4.55
N THR A 358 23.89 -14.15 4.71
CA THR A 358 24.76 -13.08 5.20
C THR A 358 23.96 -12.30 6.22
N GLY A 359 24.56 -11.97 7.34
CA GLY A 359 23.86 -11.23 8.37
C GLY A 359 24.60 -11.27 9.69
N ASP A 360 24.06 -10.60 10.68
CA ASP A 360 24.57 -10.63 12.03
C ASP A 360 24.15 -11.93 12.73
N ASN A 361 24.81 -13.03 12.34
CA ASN A 361 24.53 -14.35 12.87
C ASN A 361 24.89 -14.47 14.35
N GLN A 362 25.82 -13.66 14.83
CA GLN A 362 26.21 -13.64 16.24
C GLN A 362 25.08 -13.03 17.10
N ARG A 363 24.51 -11.92 16.67
CA ARG A 363 23.38 -11.29 17.34
C ARG A 363 22.15 -12.22 17.38
N LEU A 364 21.91 -12.94 16.28
CA LEU A 364 20.84 -13.95 16.23
C LEU A 364 21.08 -15.10 17.22
N ALA A 365 22.32 -15.57 17.33
CA ALA A 365 22.68 -16.60 18.31
C ALA A 365 22.52 -16.10 19.75
N GLU A 366 22.94 -14.88 20.04
CA GLU A 366 22.80 -14.25 21.37
C GLU A 366 21.32 -14.07 21.75
N TYR A 367 20.46 -13.72 20.79
CA TYR A 367 19.01 -13.62 21.00
C TYR A 367 18.39 -14.93 21.51
N PHE A 368 18.94 -16.08 21.10
CA PHE A 368 18.53 -17.42 21.56
C PHE A 368 19.42 -17.98 22.68
N GLY A 369 20.13 -17.12 23.42
CA GLY A 369 20.92 -17.52 24.59
C GLY A 369 22.31 -18.06 24.28
N GLY A 370 22.91 -17.66 23.16
CA GLY A 370 24.26 -18.09 22.77
C GLY A 370 24.30 -19.46 22.11
N CYS A 371 23.34 -19.76 21.25
CA CYS A 371 23.28 -21.03 20.53
C CYS A 371 24.44 -21.19 19.53
N PRO A 372 24.80 -22.46 19.15
CA PRO A 372 25.89 -22.70 18.21
C PRO A 372 25.65 -22.09 16.84
N VAL A 373 26.70 -21.54 16.24
CA VAL A 373 26.70 -21.04 14.86
C VAL A 373 27.59 -21.95 14.01
N ILE A 374 27.02 -22.59 13.00
CA ILE A 374 27.76 -23.42 12.05
C ILE A 374 27.95 -22.62 10.78
N LYS A 375 29.19 -22.35 10.43
CA LYS A 375 29.55 -21.70 9.18
C LYS A 375 29.78 -22.74 8.10
N VAL A 376 29.06 -22.62 6.99
CA VAL A 376 29.16 -23.43 5.78
C VAL A 376 29.70 -22.56 4.66
N PRO A 377 30.90 -22.81 4.14
CA PRO A 377 31.42 -22.04 3.02
C PRO A 377 30.53 -22.23 1.78
N GLY A 378 30.33 -21.17 1.02
CA GLY A 378 29.66 -21.26 -0.27
C GLY A 378 30.64 -21.70 -1.35
N PHE A 379 30.11 -22.22 -2.45
CA PHE A 379 30.87 -22.40 -3.67
C PHE A 379 30.56 -21.22 -4.59
N MET A 380 31.46 -20.28 -4.66
CA MET A 380 31.40 -19.15 -5.58
C MET A 380 32.68 -19.06 -6.39
N HIS A 381 32.52 -18.90 -7.70
CA HIS A 381 33.63 -18.53 -8.55
C HIS A 381 34.11 -17.10 -8.27
N PRO A 382 35.37 -16.77 -8.54
CA PRO A 382 35.88 -15.40 -8.35
C PRO A 382 35.07 -14.39 -9.16
N VAL A 383 34.73 -13.26 -8.53
CA VAL A 383 34.05 -12.14 -9.19
C VAL A 383 34.95 -10.91 -9.07
N LYS A 384 35.31 -10.33 -10.22
CA LYS A 384 36.11 -9.11 -10.28
C LYS A 384 35.25 -7.87 -10.10
N ASP A 385 35.52 -7.09 -9.07
CA ASP A 385 34.82 -5.84 -8.79
C ASP A 385 35.41 -4.66 -9.58
N ARG A 386 34.54 -3.84 -10.12
CA ARG A 386 34.83 -2.55 -10.73
C ARG A 386 33.86 -1.50 -10.16
N TYR A 387 34.42 -0.47 -9.56
CA TYR A 387 33.66 0.65 -9.05
C TYR A 387 33.54 1.76 -10.08
N LEU A 388 32.71 2.78 -9.81
CA LEU A 388 32.44 3.87 -10.73
C LEU A 388 33.72 4.47 -11.34
N GLU A 389 34.75 4.67 -10.52
CA GLU A 389 36.02 5.23 -10.95
C GLU A 389 36.73 4.33 -11.96
N ASP A 390 36.69 3.00 -11.74
CA ASP A 390 37.29 2.01 -12.63
C ASP A 390 36.54 1.94 -13.96
N VAL A 391 35.20 1.87 -13.87
CA VAL A 391 34.29 1.82 -15.04
C VAL A 391 34.47 3.04 -15.93
N MET A 392 34.48 4.25 -15.34
CA MET A 392 34.68 5.49 -16.09
C MET A 392 36.04 5.58 -16.77
N ARG A 393 37.07 5.03 -16.13
CA ARG A 393 38.42 4.95 -16.70
C ARG A 393 38.48 3.98 -17.89
N GLU A 394 37.90 2.79 -17.74
CA GLU A 394 37.78 1.79 -18.80
C GLU A 394 36.99 2.31 -20.02
N MET A 395 36.00 3.15 -19.80
CA MET A 395 35.20 3.78 -20.83
C MET A 395 35.86 5.04 -21.47
N GLY A 396 37.07 5.41 -21.04
CA GLY A 396 37.79 6.60 -21.53
C GLY A 396 37.21 7.93 -21.05
N ARG A 397 36.38 7.94 -20.01
CA ARG A 397 35.67 9.11 -19.46
C ARG A 397 36.33 9.67 -18.19
N SER A 398 37.63 9.54 -18.03
CA SER A 398 38.38 9.93 -16.83
C SER A 398 38.20 11.41 -16.42
N ALA A 399 37.99 12.31 -17.37
CA ALA A 399 37.77 13.74 -17.09
C ALA A 399 36.45 14.02 -16.35
N GLN A 400 35.49 13.09 -16.36
CA GLN A 400 34.18 13.24 -15.71
C GLN A 400 34.11 12.57 -14.33
N ILE A 401 35.16 11.84 -13.92
CA ILE A 401 35.16 11.05 -12.68
C ILE A 401 34.85 11.93 -11.47
N GLN A 402 35.61 13.02 -11.28
CA GLN A 402 35.46 13.86 -10.09
C GLN A 402 34.06 14.48 -9.97
N ARG A 403 33.51 14.93 -11.07
CA ARG A 403 32.13 15.47 -11.10
C ARG A 403 31.11 14.41 -10.71
N ARG A 404 31.16 13.25 -11.35
CA ARG A 404 30.20 12.16 -11.10
C ARG A 404 30.35 11.52 -9.73
N VAL A 405 31.58 11.46 -9.18
CA VAL A 405 31.79 11.02 -7.80
C VAL A 405 31.13 11.97 -6.81
N ASN A 406 31.22 13.28 -7.04
CA ASN A 406 30.56 14.27 -6.17
C ASN A 406 29.02 14.22 -6.32
N GLU A 407 28.51 14.19 -7.55
CA GLU A 407 27.07 14.06 -7.82
C GLU A 407 26.48 12.76 -7.23
N GLY A 408 27.20 11.63 -7.33
CA GLY A 408 26.78 10.34 -6.81
C GLY A 408 26.81 10.21 -5.29
N LEU A 409 27.37 11.18 -4.57
CA LEU A 409 27.34 11.22 -3.09
C LEU A 409 26.12 11.99 -2.55
N GLU A 410 25.50 12.85 -3.37
CA GLU A 410 24.42 13.74 -2.92
C GLU A 410 23.04 13.10 -3.02
N GLU A 411 22.77 12.26 -4.04
CA GLU A 411 21.48 11.65 -4.27
C GLU A 411 21.56 10.16 -4.61
N ALA A 412 20.70 9.34 -4.01
CA ALA A 412 20.53 7.93 -4.33
C ALA A 412 19.69 7.73 -5.61
N SER A 413 20.05 8.42 -6.70
CA SER A 413 19.36 8.34 -7.99
C SER A 413 20.30 7.77 -9.07
N PRO A 414 19.92 6.68 -9.75
CA PRO A 414 20.76 6.09 -10.77
C PRO A 414 20.77 6.94 -12.05
N ASP A 415 21.94 7.11 -12.64
CA ASP A 415 22.10 7.67 -13.97
C ASP A 415 21.79 6.60 -15.03
N LEU A 416 20.59 6.66 -15.62
CA LEU A 416 20.11 5.65 -16.57
C LEU A 416 20.89 5.67 -17.90
N ASP A 417 21.48 6.82 -18.28
CA ASP A 417 22.34 6.91 -19.47
C ASP A 417 23.67 6.18 -19.23
N LEU A 418 24.24 6.38 -18.06
CA LEU A 418 25.45 5.65 -17.68
C LEU A 418 25.20 4.14 -17.61
N VAL A 419 24.06 3.70 -17.06
CA VAL A 419 23.68 2.29 -17.01
C VAL A 419 23.62 1.70 -18.42
N ALA A 420 22.94 2.37 -19.35
CA ALA A 420 22.83 1.91 -20.73
C ALA A 420 24.21 1.90 -21.45
N ASP A 421 25.05 2.88 -21.18
CA ASP A 421 26.41 2.95 -21.72
C ASP A 421 27.32 1.83 -21.20
N VAL A 422 27.22 1.51 -19.91
CA VAL A 422 27.98 0.41 -19.29
C VAL A 422 27.52 -0.94 -19.84
N ILE A 423 26.21 -1.16 -20.02
CA ILE A 423 25.70 -2.38 -20.66
C ILE A 423 26.23 -2.50 -22.09
N GLU A 424 26.26 -1.41 -22.84
CA GLU A 424 26.83 -1.40 -24.19
C GLU A 424 28.36 -1.66 -24.18
N HIS A 425 29.08 -1.10 -23.22
CA HIS A 425 30.51 -1.36 -23.03
C HIS A 425 30.79 -2.85 -22.75
N ILE A 426 29.98 -3.47 -21.86
CA ILE A 426 30.04 -4.90 -21.56
C ILE A 426 29.73 -5.72 -22.82
N ASP A 427 28.76 -5.31 -23.61
CA ASP A 427 28.40 -6.01 -24.83
C ASP A 427 29.50 -5.98 -25.89
N ARG A 428 30.30 -4.90 -25.94
CA ARG A 428 31.42 -4.74 -26.87
C ARG A 428 32.68 -5.45 -26.45
N HIS A 429 33.02 -5.37 -25.16
CA HIS A 429 34.32 -5.73 -24.61
C HIS A 429 34.29 -6.82 -23.56
N GLY A 430 33.10 -7.16 -23.06
CA GLY A 430 32.94 -8.16 -22.02
C GLY A 430 32.93 -9.59 -22.56
N GLU A 431 33.30 -10.52 -21.68
CA GLU A 431 33.22 -11.95 -21.98
C GLU A 431 31.82 -12.40 -22.35
N PRO A 432 31.67 -13.50 -23.13
CA PRO A 432 30.34 -14.07 -23.41
C PRO A 432 29.60 -14.44 -22.13
N GLY A 433 28.28 -14.20 -22.08
CA GLY A 433 27.43 -14.49 -20.94
C GLY A 433 26.36 -13.42 -20.73
N ALA A 434 25.36 -13.73 -19.90
CA ALA A 434 24.26 -12.83 -19.62
C ALA A 434 24.66 -11.69 -18.68
N VAL A 435 23.99 -10.56 -18.85
CA VAL A 435 24.12 -9.36 -18.01
C VAL A 435 22.91 -9.27 -17.10
N LEU A 436 23.13 -9.09 -15.79
CA LEU A 436 22.08 -8.81 -14.79
C LEU A 436 22.28 -7.39 -14.26
N CYS A 437 21.30 -6.52 -14.51
CA CYS A 437 21.34 -5.13 -14.11
C CYS A 437 20.32 -4.85 -12.98
N PHE A 438 20.81 -4.44 -11.81
CA PHE A 438 20.00 -4.06 -10.67
C PHE A 438 19.62 -2.58 -10.72
N LEU A 439 18.32 -2.31 -10.68
CA LEU A 439 17.70 -0.99 -10.76
C LEU A 439 16.69 -0.78 -9.62
N PRO A 440 16.46 0.45 -9.16
CA PRO A 440 15.59 0.70 -8.00
C PRO A 440 14.12 0.31 -8.23
N GLY A 441 13.59 0.49 -9.43
CA GLY A 441 12.18 0.26 -9.67
C GLY A 441 11.78 0.09 -11.12
N TRP A 442 10.47 -0.13 -11.31
CA TRP A 442 9.91 -0.40 -12.64
C TRP A 442 10.13 0.73 -13.64
N GLN A 443 10.06 1.98 -13.20
CA GLN A 443 10.27 3.13 -14.08
C GLN A 443 11.71 3.17 -14.59
N ASP A 444 12.67 2.86 -13.73
CA ASP A 444 14.08 2.82 -14.06
C ASP A 444 14.39 1.67 -15.03
N ILE A 445 13.77 0.49 -14.80
CA ILE A 445 13.83 -0.65 -15.73
C ILE A 445 13.35 -0.24 -17.12
N LYS A 446 12.20 0.42 -17.22
CA LYS A 446 11.65 0.88 -18.49
C LYS A 446 12.49 1.96 -19.12
N GLY A 447 13.03 2.88 -18.34
CA GLY A 447 13.94 3.92 -18.82
C GLY A 447 15.21 3.34 -19.44
N VAL A 448 15.86 2.39 -18.78
CA VAL A 448 17.04 1.71 -19.34
C VAL A 448 16.68 0.86 -20.55
N GLN A 449 15.55 0.14 -20.52
CA GLN A 449 15.07 -0.64 -21.67
C GLN A 449 14.92 0.25 -22.91
N GLN A 450 14.22 1.38 -22.78
CA GLN A 450 14.03 2.32 -23.88
C GLN A 450 15.36 2.85 -24.41
N LYS A 451 16.28 3.28 -23.50
CA LYS A 451 17.61 3.76 -23.89
C LYS A 451 18.45 2.71 -24.62
N LEU A 452 18.31 1.44 -24.25
CA LEU A 452 18.98 0.35 -24.98
C LEU A 452 18.33 0.13 -26.36
N GLU A 453 17.01 0.12 -26.47
CA GLU A 453 16.27 -0.03 -27.72
C GLU A 453 16.55 1.10 -28.72
N GLU A 454 16.78 2.33 -28.25
CA GLU A 454 17.18 3.49 -29.07
C GLU A 454 18.59 3.36 -29.66
N LYS A 455 19.45 2.54 -29.06
CA LYS A 455 20.80 2.29 -29.59
C LYS A 455 20.75 1.26 -30.72
N THR A 456 21.28 1.61 -31.88
CA THR A 456 21.31 0.77 -33.12
C THR A 456 21.84 -0.63 -32.90
N ARG A 457 22.76 -0.81 -31.93
CA ARG A 457 23.37 -2.09 -31.61
C ARG A 457 22.36 -3.10 -31.04
N PHE A 458 21.40 -2.65 -30.22
CA PHE A 458 20.42 -3.50 -29.58
C PHE A 458 19.13 -3.71 -30.38
N SER A 459 18.95 -2.96 -31.49
CA SER A 459 17.82 -3.10 -32.39
C SER A 459 17.97 -4.25 -33.41
N SER A 460 19.14 -4.89 -33.48
CA SER A 460 19.47 -5.91 -34.49
C SER A 460 18.96 -7.32 -34.19
N GLY A 461 18.15 -7.55 -33.14
CA GLY A 461 17.64 -8.89 -32.79
C GLY A 461 18.66 -9.84 -32.15
N ASN A 462 19.91 -9.44 -32.02
CA ASN A 462 20.98 -10.23 -31.38
C ASN A 462 21.01 -10.16 -29.87
N HIS A 463 20.01 -9.49 -29.28
CA HIS A 463 19.91 -9.32 -27.84
C HIS A 463 18.52 -9.73 -27.35
N MET A 464 18.49 -10.33 -26.17
CA MET A 464 17.27 -10.69 -25.45
C MET A 464 17.19 -9.82 -24.18
N ILE A 465 16.45 -8.71 -24.24
CA ILE A 465 16.25 -7.82 -23.10
C ILE A 465 15.02 -8.29 -22.32
N VAL A 466 15.22 -8.71 -21.08
CA VAL A 466 14.18 -9.26 -20.20
C VAL A 466 13.99 -8.36 -18.98
N PRO A 467 12.89 -7.64 -18.87
CA PRO A 467 12.55 -6.95 -17.63
C PRO A 467 12.06 -7.96 -16.59
N LEU A 468 12.51 -7.82 -15.33
CA LEU A 468 12.12 -8.67 -14.21
C LEU A 468 11.69 -7.82 -13.02
N HIS A 469 10.40 -7.87 -12.70
CA HIS A 469 9.81 -7.11 -11.60
C HIS A 469 8.64 -7.87 -10.96
N SER A 470 8.39 -7.64 -9.68
CA SER A 470 7.31 -8.30 -8.92
C SER A 470 5.89 -7.99 -9.43
N SER A 471 5.71 -6.88 -10.15
CA SER A 471 4.43 -6.52 -10.76
C SER A 471 4.11 -7.26 -12.06
N LEU A 472 5.09 -7.98 -12.64
CA LEU A 472 4.87 -8.77 -13.86
C LEU A 472 4.09 -10.06 -13.55
N SER A 473 3.45 -10.62 -14.57
CA SER A 473 2.83 -11.94 -14.45
C SER A 473 3.87 -13.03 -14.18
N VAL A 474 3.46 -14.15 -13.59
CA VAL A 474 4.36 -15.29 -13.36
C VAL A 474 4.96 -15.79 -14.68
N ALA A 475 4.17 -15.82 -15.76
CA ALA A 475 4.63 -16.22 -17.07
C ALA A 475 5.74 -15.29 -17.61
N ASP A 476 5.57 -13.97 -17.44
CA ASP A 476 6.58 -12.99 -17.86
C ASP A 476 7.86 -13.09 -17.02
N GLN A 477 7.72 -13.36 -15.72
CA GLN A 477 8.87 -13.61 -14.84
C GLN A 477 9.63 -14.90 -15.23
N GLN A 478 8.94 -15.92 -15.72
CA GLN A 478 9.56 -17.16 -16.18
C GLN A 478 10.42 -17.00 -17.43
N LEU A 479 10.21 -15.95 -18.22
CA LEU A 479 11.06 -15.65 -19.41
C LEU A 479 12.55 -15.51 -19.04
N VAL A 480 12.86 -15.10 -17.82
CA VAL A 480 14.23 -14.95 -17.35
C VAL A 480 15.03 -16.27 -17.37
N PHE A 481 14.34 -17.41 -17.23
CA PHE A 481 14.97 -18.74 -17.25
C PHE A 481 15.21 -19.27 -18.66
N GLN A 482 14.66 -18.65 -19.69
CA GLN A 482 14.89 -19.06 -21.05
C GLN A 482 16.34 -18.82 -21.46
N LYS A 483 16.95 -19.80 -22.10
CA LYS A 483 18.28 -19.67 -22.65
C LYS A 483 18.22 -18.85 -23.95
N PRO A 484 19.13 -17.89 -24.15
CA PRO A 484 19.21 -17.14 -25.39
C PRO A 484 19.60 -18.06 -26.57
N LYS A 485 19.22 -17.69 -27.76
CA LYS A 485 19.65 -18.39 -29.00
C LYS A 485 21.16 -18.27 -29.18
N ALA A 486 21.75 -19.18 -29.93
CA ALA A 486 23.18 -19.12 -30.26
C ALA A 486 23.52 -17.75 -30.87
N GLY A 487 24.54 -17.08 -30.33
CA GLY A 487 24.96 -15.74 -30.75
C GLY A 487 24.14 -14.57 -30.16
N GLN A 488 23.10 -14.85 -29.37
CA GLN A 488 22.29 -13.83 -28.74
C GLN A 488 22.73 -13.63 -27.28
N ARG A 489 22.89 -12.37 -26.84
CA ARG A 489 23.20 -12.03 -25.43
C ARG A 489 21.91 -11.71 -24.67
N LYS A 490 21.75 -12.33 -23.51
CA LYS A 490 20.66 -12.04 -22.59
C LYS A 490 21.04 -10.87 -21.66
N ILE A 491 20.13 -9.91 -21.52
CA ILE A 491 20.25 -8.75 -20.63
C ILE A 491 19.00 -8.71 -19.74
N VAL A 492 19.18 -8.93 -18.45
CA VAL A 492 18.09 -8.93 -17.47
C VAL A 492 18.12 -7.61 -16.70
N LEU A 493 17.06 -6.83 -16.82
CA LEU A 493 16.87 -5.59 -16.05
C LEU A 493 15.95 -5.88 -14.87
N THR A 494 16.44 -5.77 -13.65
CA THR A 494 15.74 -6.28 -12.47
C THR A 494 15.76 -5.31 -11.30
N THR A 495 14.89 -5.54 -10.34
CA THR A 495 14.97 -4.98 -8.99
C THR A 495 15.63 -6.00 -8.04
N ASN A 496 15.56 -5.75 -6.73
CA ASN A 496 16.04 -6.68 -5.70
C ASN A 496 15.39 -8.08 -5.73
N ILE A 497 14.40 -8.33 -6.56
CA ILE A 497 13.79 -9.67 -6.74
C ILE A 497 14.80 -10.74 -7.18
N ALA A 498 15.80 -10.35 -7.97
CA ALA A 498 16.87 -11.24 -8.40
C ALA A 498 18.06 -11.31 -7.42
N GLU A 499 18.00 -10.57 -6.30
CA GLU A 499 19.07 -10.51 -5.32
C GLU A 499 19.15 -11.78 -4.47
N THR A 500 18.05 -12.37 -4.09
CA THR A 500 17.99 -13.57 -3.22
C THR A 500 17.21 -14.74 -3.84
N SER A 501 16.04 -14.50 -4.40
CA SER A 501 15.00 -15.51 -4.59
C SER A 501 15.02 -16.24 -5.93
N ILE A 502 15.73 -15.74 -6.93
CA ILE A 502 15.74 -16.28 -8.29
C ILE A 502 17.15 -16.66 -8.69
N THR A 503 17.36 -17.91 -9.10
CA THR A 503 18.64 -18.36 -9.63
C THR A 503 18.60 -18.35 -11.14
N ILE A 504 19.49 -17.55 -11.75
CA ILE A 504 19.67 -17.45 -13.19
C ILE A 504 21.07 -17.96 -13.49
N ASP A 505 21.18 -19.09 -14.20
CA ASP A 505 22.42 -19.87 -14.29
C ASP A 505 23.47 -19.29 -15.22
N ASP A 506 23.10 -18.45 -16.15
CA ASP A 506 23.97 -17.94 -17.23
C ASP A 506 24.52 -16.53 -17.00
N ILE A 507 24.39 -15.97 -15.81
CA ILE A 507 24.88 -14.63 -15.46
C ILE A 507 26.40 -14.63 -15.31
N VAL A 508 27.07 -13.74 -16.06
CA VAL A 508 28.51 -13.47 -15.98
C VAL A 508 28.78 -12.05 -15.53
N HIS A 509 27.95 -11.10 -15.94
CA HIS A 509 28.12 -9.68 -15.67
C HIS A 509 26.98 -9.17 -14.79
N VAL A 510 27.34 -8.50 -13.71
CA VAL A 510 26.38 -7.79 -12.85
C VAL A 510 26.65 -6.30 -12.97
N VAL A 511 25.60 -5.53 -13.27
CA VAL A 511 25.61 -4.07 -13.20
C VAL A 511 24.76 -3.66 -12.00
N ASP A 512 25.36 -2.99 -11.03
CA ASP A 512 24.71 -2.63 -9.77
C ASP A 512 24.70 -1.11 -9.59
N THR A 513 23.50 -0.52 -9.60
CA THR A 513 23.32 0.91 -9.35
C THR A 513 23.52 1.29 -7.87
N GLY A 514 23.64 0.33 -6.97
CA GLY A 514 23.81 0.56 -5.52
C GLY A 514 22.55 1.05 -4.83
N THR A 515 21.42 1.05 -5.50
CA THR A 515 20.17 1.62 -5.00
C THR A 515 19.00 0.64 -5.08
N HIS A 516 18.00 0.85 -4.22
CA HIS A 516 16.71 0.18 -4.29
C HIS A 516 15.59 1.09 -3.78
N LYS A 517 14.35 0.76 -4.11
CA LYS A 517 13.20 1.41 -3.51
C LYS A 517 12.83 0.72 -2.21
N GLU A 518 12.73 1.53 -1.17
CA GLU A 518 12.38 1.08 0.16
C GLU A 518 11.12 1.79 0.64
N GLN A 519 10.21 1.01 1.21
CA GLN A 519 9.02 1.56 1.85
C GLN A 519 9.38 1.94 3.28
N ASN A 520 9.25 3.24 3.58
CA ASN A 520 9.39 3.79 4.91
C ASN A 520 8.03 4.34 5.37
N TYR A 521 7.76 4.27 6.66
CA TYR A 521 6.56 4.80 7.26
C TYR A 521 6.93 5.99 8.16
N ASP A 522 6.40 7.16 7.80
CA ASP A 522 6.55 8.35 8.65
C ASP A 522 5.47 8.31 9.73
N GLN A 523 5.89 7.97 10.94
CA GLN A 523 4.98 7.85 12.10
C GLN A 523 4.29 9.16 12.46
N ARG A 524 4.95 10.30 12.25
CA ARG A 524 4.39 11.62 12.56
C ARG A 524 3.25 11.99 11.61
N THR A 525 3.41 11.72 10.32
CA THR A 525 2.40 12.03 9.30
C THR A 525 1.46 10.87 9.03
N LYS A 526 1.74 9.67 9.58
CA LYS A 526 1.02 8.41 9.32
C LYS A 526 0.93 8.05 7.83
N VAL A 527 1.95 8.38 7.08
CA VAL A 527 2.01 8.20 5.63
C VAL A 527 3.19 7.34 5.25
N SER A 528 2.96 6.36 4.38
CA SER A 528 4.05 5.57 3.78
C SER A 528 4.79 6.38 2.72
N CYS A 529 6.12 6.32 2.76
CA CYS A 529 7.00 6.87 1.74
C CYS A 529 7.61 5.71 0.95
N LEU A 530 7.78 5.89 -0.35
CA LEU A 530 8.56 4.98 -1.18
C LEU A 530 9.76 5.75 -1.72
N ASP A 531 10.86 5.61 -1.02
CA ASP A 531 12.08 6.36 -1.32
C ASP A 531 13.10 5.48 -2.03
N THR A 532 13.91 6.09 -2.89
CA THR A 532 15.11 5.43 -3.43
C THR A 532 16.24 5.68 -2.45
N VAL A 533 16.82 4.60 -1.94
CA VAL A 533 17.88 4.63 -0.93
C VAL A 533 19.08 3.79 -1.36
N TRP A 534 20.24 4.05 -0.74
CA TRP A 534 21.42 3.22 -0.91
C TRP A 534 21.21 1.86 -0.25
N ILE A 535 21.73 0.82 -0.89
CA ILE A 535 21.70 -0.56 -0.34
C ILE A 535 22.76 -0.73 0.75
N SER A 536 22.71 -1.86 1.46
CA SER A 536 23.73 -2.21 2.45
C SER A 536 24.91 -2.97 1.82
N HIS A 537 26.01 -3.09 2.56
CA HIS A 537 27.15 -3.95 2.19
C HIS A 537 26.74 -5.40 1.90
N SER A 538 25.83 -5.93 2.72
CA SER A 538 25.26 -7.26 2.54
C SER A 538 24.57 -7.40 1.18
N ASN A 539 23.77 -6.42 0.76
CA ASN A 539 23.11 -6.41 -0.55
C ASN A 539 24.13 -6.34 -1.70
N VAL A 540 25.16 -5.48 -1.58
CA VAL A 540 26.24 -5.40 -2.58
C VAL A 540 26.88 -6.78 -2.78
N THR A 541 27.20 -7.46 -1.67
CA THR A 541 27.80 -8.80 -1.71
C THR A 541 26.86 -9.83 -2.38
N GLN A 542 25.56 -9.78 -2.06
CA GLN A 542 24.58 -10.69 -2.63
C GLN A 542 24.39 -10.44 -4.14
N ARG A 543 24.28 -9.17 -4.57
CA ARG A 543 24.17 -8.78 -5.99
C ARG A 543 25.40 -9.22 -6.78
N LYS A 544 26.58 -8.91 -6.29
CA LYS A 544 27.88 -9.36 -6.84
C LYS A 544 27.92 -10.88 -6.99
N GLY A 545 27.48 -11.61 -5.97
CA GLY A 545 27.48 -13.08 -5.94
C GLY A 545 26.65 -13.72 -7.04
N ARG A 546 25.77 -12.97 -7.71
CA ARG A 546 25.00 -13.47 -8.86
C ARG A 546 25.88 -13.77 -10.07
N ALA A 547 26.99 -13.03 -10.25
CA ALA A 547 27.93 -13.25 -11.34
C ALA A 547 28.82 -14.50 -11.15
N GLY A 548 29.04 -14.90 -9.89
CA GLY A 548 29.98 -15.99 -9.55
C GLY A 548 29.35 -17.38 -9.32
N ARG A 549 28.11 -17.63 -9.75
CA ARG A 549 27.42 -18.88 -9.46
C ARG A 549 27.90 -20.08 -10.27
N CYS A 550 27.99 -19.93 -11.59
CA CYS A 550 28.30 -21.03 -12.48
C CYS A 550 29.69 -20.93 -13.13
N GLN A 551 30.28 -19.75 -13.12
CA GLN A 551 31.58 -19.45 -13.72
C GLN A 551 32.14 -18.14 -13.14
N PRO A 552 33.45 -17.85 -13.34
CA PRO A 552 34.01 -16.56 -12.95
C PRO A 552 33.27 -15.40 -13.60
N GLY A 553 33.02 -14.34 -12.85
CA GLY A 553 32.22 -13.23 -13.32
C GLY A 553 32.79 -11.86 -13.01
N GLN A 554 32.04 -10.84 -13.36
CA GLN A 554 32.42 -9.44 -13.22
C GLN A 554 31.24 -8.63 -12.65
N SER A 555 31.56 -7.75 -11.70
CA SER A 555 30.57 -6.84 -11.10
C SER A 555 30.97 -5.40 -11.34
N TYR A 556 30.05 -4.61 -11.86
CA TYR A 556 30.18 -3.20 -12.20
C TYR A 556 29.32 -2.38 -11.25
N HIS A 557 29.93 -1.79 -10.22
CA HIS A 557 29.25 -0.95 -9.24
C HIS A 557 29.25 0.50 -9.73
N LEU A 558 28.07 1.02 -10.04
CA LEU A 558 27.90 2.38 -10.57
C LEU A 558 27.83 3.43 -9.47
N PHE A 559 28.56 3.21 -8.40
CA PHE A 559 28.75 4.12 -7.28
C PHE A 559 30.23 4.15 -6.87
N PRO A 560 30.69 5.27 -6.26
CA PRO A 560 32.10 5.39 -5.86
C PRO A 560 32.45 4.45 -4.71
N ARG A 561 33.76 4.08 -4.60
CA ARG A 561 34.26 3.30 -3.44
C ARG A 561 33.96 3.99 -2.10
N LYS A 562 34.07 5.32 -2.07
CA LYS A 562 33.73 6.12 -0.89
C LYS A 562 32.27 5.96 -0.46
N GLN A 563 31.35 5.77 -1.42
CA GLN A 563 29.94 5.51 -1.11
C GLN A 563 29.78 4.16 -0.41
N LEU A 564 30.49 3.12 -0.85
CA LEU A 564 30.46 1.83 -0.17
C LEU A 564 30.82 1.97 1.30
N GLU A 565 31.87 2.72 1.64
CA GLU A 565 32.30 2.92 3.04
C GLU A 565 31.22 3.59 3.91
N SER A 566 30.34 4.40 3.30
CA SER A 566 29.24 5.08 4.00
C SER A 566 27.97 4.24 4.12
N MET A 567 27.84 3.16 3.35
CA MET A 567 26.67 2.27 3.41
C MET A 567 26.63 1.50 4.73
N THR A 568 25.41 1.17 5.18
CA THR A 568 25.21 0.32 6.35
C THR A 568 25.70 -1.11 6.08
N LEU A 569 26.16 -1.81 7.12
CA LEU A 569 26.59 -3.21 6.96
C LEU A 569 25.44 -4.13 6.54
N PHE A 570 24.27 -3.96 7.18
CA PHE A 570 23.05 -4.75 6.93
C PHE A 570 21.85 -3.83 6.65
N PRO A 571 20.81 -4.33 5.95
CA PRO A 571 19.60 -3.55 5.75
C PRO A 571 18.88 -3.28 7.07
N VAL A 572 18.18 -2.16 7.15
CA VAL A 572 17.34 -1.85 8.32
C VAL A 572 16.20 -2.86 8.39
N PRO A 573 15.94 -3.50 9.54
CA PRO A 573 14.83 -4.42 9.70
C PRO A 573 13.49 -3.78 9.34
N GLU A 574 12.64 -4.55 8.66
CA GLU A 574 11.35 -4.03 8.17
C GLU A 574 10.45 -3.57 9.33
N ILE A 575 10.52 -4.22 10.48
CA ILE A 575 9.76 -3.88 11.69
C ILE A 575 9.99 -2.44 12.18
N LEU A 576 11.12 -1.84 11.85
CA LEU A 576 11.48 -0.47 12.27
C LEU A 576 10.99 0.61 11.29
N ARG A 577 10.45 0.21 10.12
CA ARG A 577 10.11 1.13 9.03
C ARG A 577 8.72 0.90 8.40
N THR A 578 7.88 0.07 9.01
CA THR A 578 6.53 -0.25 8.52
C THR A 578 5.46 0.14 9.54
N PRO A 579 4.19 0.30 9.10
CA PRO A 579 3.06 0.45 10.02
C PRO A 579 2.95 -0.75 10.95
N LEU A 580 2.70 -0.52 12.22
CA LEU A 580 2.74 -1.55 13.26
C LEU A 580 1.36 -2.12 13.64
N GLU A 581 0.26 -1.60 13.09
CA GLU A 581 -1.10 -1.99 13.48
C GLU A 581 -1.35 -3.49 13.33
N SER A 582 -0.97 -4.06 12.18
CA SER A 582 -1.11 -5.50 11.94
C SER A 582 -0.23 -6.32 12.88
N LEU A 583 0.98 -5.85 13.18
CA LEU A 583 1.89 -6.51 14.11
C LEU A 583 1.37 -6.46 15.55
N VAL A 584 0.86 -5.31 15.99
CA VAL A 584 0.23 -5.16 17.31
C VAL A 584 -0.98 -6.08 17.43
N LEU A 585 -1.83 -6.16 16.40
CA LEU A 585 -2.96 -7.07 16.38
C LEU A 585 -2.50 -8.52 16.53
N GLN A 586 -1.49 -8.95 15.78
CA GLN A 586 -0.91 -10.29 15.89
C GLN A 586 -0.32 -10.53 17.28
N ALA A 587 0.38 -9.57 17.85
CA ALA A 587 0.90 -9.66 19.22
C ALA A 587 -0.24 -9.88 20.24
N LYS A 588 -1.36 -9.19 20.10
CA LYS A 588 -2.55 -9.35 20.98
C LYS A 588 -3.27 -10.68 20.78
N ILE A 589 -3.28 -11.22 19.57
CA ILE A 589 -3.84 -12.56 19.30
C ILE A 589 -3.01 -13.64 20.00
N HIS A 590 -1.67 -13.58 19.87
CA HIS A 590 -0.77 -14.56 20.46
C HIS A 590 -0.55 -14.39 21.95
N SER A 591 -0.69 -13.19 22.47
CA SER A 591 -0.47 -12.86 23.90
C SER A 591 -1.52 -11.86 24.40
N PRO A 592 -2.79 -12.29 24.59
CA PRO A 592 -3.90 -11.40 24.91
C PRO A 592 -3.67 -10.58 26.19
N ASN A 593 -3.04 -11.17 27.19
CA ASN A 593 -2.82 -10.56 28.50
C ASN A 593 -1.58 -9.68 28.60
N CYS A 594 -0.71 -9.68 27.57
CA CYS A 594 0.49 -8.87 27.55
C CYS A 594 0.22 -7.54 26.84
N LYS A 595 0.77 -6.43 27.35
CA LYS A 595 0.72 -5.17 26.62
C LYS A 595 1.55 -5.27 25.34
N ALA A 596 1.08 -4.62 24.27
CA ALA A 596 1.76 -4.67 22.98
C ALA A 596 3.21 -4.17 23.07
N VAL A 597 3.46 -3.13 23.84
CA VAL A 597 4.83 -2.59 24.06
C VAL A 597 5.72 -3.63 24.72
N ASP A 598 5.22 -4.34 25.74
CA ASP A 598 6.01 -5.33 26.48
C ASP A 598 6.28 -6.58 25.63
N PHE A 599 5.31 -7.00 24.82
CA PHE A 599 5.51 -8.11 23.87
C PHE A 599 6.53 -7.75 22.81
N LEU A 600 6.37 -6.60 22.17
CA LEU A 600 7.25 -6.15 21.09
C LEU A 600 8.64 -5.70 21.56
N SER A 601 8.83 -5.50 22.86
CA SER A 601 10.17 -5.31 23.43
C SER A 601 11.02 -6.60 23.41
N GLN A 602 10.37 -7.77 23.21
CA GLN A 602 11.05 -9.08 23.19
C GLN A 602 11.49 -9.54 21.81
N VAL A 603 11.12 -8.81 20.74
CA VAL A 603 11.59 -9.12 19.38
C VAL A 603 13.06 -8.74 19.21
N LEU A 604 13.72 -9.31 18.20
CA LEU A 604 15.16 -9.14 17.99
C LEU A 604 15.60 -7.66 17.84
N ASP A 605 14.81 -6.87 17.11
CA ASP A 605 14.94 -5.42 17.00
C ASP A 605 13.61 -4.77 17.38
N SER A 606 13.53 -4.29 18.61
CA SER A 606 12.29 -3.71 19.14
C SER A 606 11.96 -2.39 18.45
N PRO A 607 10.72 -2.21 17.96
CA PRO A 607 10.28 -0.92 17.46
C PRO A 607 10.23 0.11 18.60
N GLU A 608 10.25 1.39 18.22
CA GLU A 608 10.17 2.47 19.19
C GLU A 608 8.86 2.35 20.01
N PRO A 609 8.93 2.42 21.35
CA PRO A 609 7.74 2.28 22.19
C PRO A 609 6.61 3.26 21.87
N GLN A 610 6.95 4.47 21.41
CA GLN A 610 5.96 5.46 20.98
C GLN A 610 5.22 5.01 19.73
N ALA A 611 5.93 4.43 18.74
CA ALA A 611 5.32 3.89 17.54
C ALA A 611 4.32 2.75 17.84
N VAL A 612 4.67 1.91 18.80
CA VAL A 612 3.75 0.83 19.25
C VAL A 612 2.51 1.42 19.92
N ARG A 613 2.68 2.43 20.78
CA ARG A 613 1.54 3.13 21.40
C ARG A 613 0.64 3.80 20.38
N ASP A 614 1.22 4.41 19.36
CA ASP A 614 0.46 5.06 18.28
C ASP A 614 -0.34 4.01 17.46
N ALA A 615 0.25 2.85 17.19
CA ALA A 615 -0.43 1.75 16.53
C ALA A 615 -1.58 1.17 17.41
N VAL A 616 -1.35 1.01 18.71
CA VAL A 616 -2.40 0.63 19.68
C VAL A 616 -3.54 1.64 19.62
N LYS A 617 -3.23 2.95 19.68
CA LYS A 617 -4.25 4.00 19.60
C LYS A 617 -5.03 3.95 18.29
N ASN A 618 -4.35 3.72 17.15
CA ASN A 618 -5.03 3.58 15.86
C ASN A 618 -6.00 2.38 15.88
N LEU A 619 -5.64 1.26 16.49
CA LEU A 619 -6.52 0.09 16.63
C LEU A 619 -7.68 0.37 17.61
N GLN A 620 -7.47 1.19 18.64
CA GLN A 620 -8.52 1.67 19.52
C GLN A 620 -9.49 2.60 18.78
N ASP A 621 -8.96 3.52 17.98
CA ASP A 621 -9.77 4.48 17.20
C ASP A 621 -10.69 3.77 16.18
N ILE A 622 -10.29 2.63 15.64
CA ILE A 622 -11.14 1.81 14.75
C ILE A 622 -12.01 0.79 15.52
N GLY A 623 -11.91 0.73 16.83
CA GLY A 623 -12.72 -0.13 17.70
C GLY A 623 -12.27 -1.59 17.77
N VAL A 624 -11.07 -1.93 17.29
CA VAL A 624 -10.49 -3.29 17.33
C VAL A 624 -9.96 -3.64 18.72
N LEU A 625 -9.36 -2.65 19.40
CA LEU A 625 -8.92 -2.75 20.79
C LEU A 625 -9.75 -1.83 21.67
N ASP A 626 -9.95 -2.22 22.90
CA ASP A 626 -10.53 -1.36 23.94
C ASP A 626 -9.46 -0.47 24.61
N ARG A 627 -9.88 0.35 25.57
CA ARG A 627 -8.97 1.25 26.31
C ARG A 627 -7.91 0.51 27.15
N THR A 628 -8.13 -0.77 27.44
CA THR A 628 -7.21 -1.64 28.19
C THR A 628 -6.26 -2.43 27.30
N GLU A 629 -6.30 -2.20 25.99
CA GLU A 629 -5.60 -2.95 24.94
C GLU A 629 -6.10 -4.41 24.80
N THR A 630 -7.34 -4.68 25.19
CA THR A 630 -7.95 -6.00 24.99
C THR A 630 -8.71 -6.02 23.67
N LEU A 631 -8.71 -7.16 22.97
CA LEU A 631 -9.53 -7.32 21.77
C LEU A 631 -10.99 -7.12 22.08
N THR A 632 -11.65 -6.25 21.33
CA THR A 632 -13.11 -6.09 21.38
C THR A 632 -13.79 -7.25 20.61
N PRO A 633 -15.09 -7.47 20.78
CA PRO A 633 -15.82 -8.44 19.95
C PRO A 633 -15.64 -8.19 18.44
N LEU A 634 -15.62 -6.92 18.01
CA LEU A 634 -15.23 -6.54 16.65
C LEU A 634 -13.77 -6.95 16.37
N GLY A 635 -12.86 -6.68 17.30
CA GLY A 635 -11.46 -7.02 17.18
C GLY A 635 -11.22 -8.51 16.99
N GLU A 636 -11.94 -9.37 17.68
CA GLU A 636 -11.89 -10.82 17.52
C GLU A 636 -12.29 -11.26 16.12
N ARG A 637 -13.31 -10.64 15.53
CA ARG A 637 -13.75 -10.92 14.14
C ARG A 637 -12.73 -10.41 13.13
N VAL A 638 -12.20 -9.20 13.33
CA VAL A 638 -11.14 -8.63 12.49
C VAL A 638 -9.85 -9.46 12.55
N ALA A 639 -9.54 -10.04 13.70
CA ALA A 639 -8.38 -10.91 13.89
C ALA A 639 -8.39 -12.17 13.00
N CYS A 640 -9.58 -12.67 12.64
CA CYS A 640 -9.72 -13.78 11.70
C CYS A 640 -9.40 -13.39 10.25
N MET A 641 -9.42 -12.09 9.92
CA MET A 641 -9.18 -11.59 8.57
C MET A 641 -7.68 -11.57 8.27
N SER A 642 -7.28 -12.14 7.13
CA SER A 642 -5.89 -12.16 6.68
C SER A 642 -5.51 -10.93 5.83
N CYS A 643 -5.90 -9.75 6.29
CA CYS A 643 -5.64 -8.45 5.65
C CYS A 643 -5.39 -7.36 6.69
N ASP A 644 -5.16 -6.14 6.23
CA ASP A 644 -5.05 -4.96 7.10
C ASP A 644 -6.29 -4.83 8.00
N PRO A 645 -6.15 -4.45 9.31
CA PRO A 645 -7.27 -4.37 10.24
C PRO A 645 -8.43 -3.49 9.79
N ARG A 646 -8.18 -2.42 9.03
CA ARG A 646 -9.24 -1.55 8.47
C ARG A 646 -10.03 -2.28 7.39
N LEU A 647 -9.34 -2.97 6.48
CA LEU A 647 -10.02 -3.80 5.49
C LEU A 647 -10.74 -4.97 6.16
N GLY A 648 -10.16 -5.55 7.18
CA GLY A 648 -10.82 -6.56 8.03
C GLY A 648 -12.14 -6.03 8.58
N LYS A 649 -12.15 -4.81 9.13
CA LYS A 649 -13.38 -4.15 9.60
C LYS A 649 -14.40 -3.94 8.47
N VAL A 650 -13.97 -3.51 7.28
CA VAL A 650 -14.86 -3.39 6.11
C VAL A 650 -15.52 -4.73 5.78
N LEU A 651 -14.76 -5.82 5.76
CA LEU A 651 -15.28 -7.15 5.47
C LEU A 651 -16.26 -7.65 6.53
N VAL A 652 -15.95 -7.44 7.81
CA VAL A 652 -16.85 -7.77 8.92
C VAL A 652 -18.18 -7.01 8.78
N LEU A 653 -18.11 -5.70 8.57
CA LEU A 653 -19.30 -4.87 8.38
C LEU A 653 -20.09 -5.28 7.14
N SER A 654 -19.41 -5.68 6.05
CA SER A 654 -20.10 -6.11 4.83
C SER A 654 -20.99 -7.32 5.02
N ALA A 655 -20.62 -8.25 5.91
CA ALA A 655 -21.43 -9.39 6.27
C ALA A 655 -22.69 -8.95 7.01
N LEU A 656 -22.59 -7.99 7.93
CA LEU A 656 -23.72 -7.49 8.71
C LEU A 656 -24.67 -6.64 7.86
N PHE A 657 -24.15 -5.85 6.92
CA PHE A 657 -24.95 -5.04 6.00
C PHE A 657 -25.35 -5.78 4.71
N ARG A 658 -25.08 -7.08 4.60
CA ARG A 658 -25.48 -7.97 3.50
C ARG A 658 -25.01 -7.51 2.11
N CYS A 659 -23.75 -7.08 2.04
CA CYS A 659 -23.11 -6.61 0.81
C CYS A 659 -21.68 -7.19 0.63
N VAL A 660 -21.55 -8.50 0.90
CA VAL A 660 -20.24 -9.17 1.06
C VAL A 660 -19.45 -9.21 -0.24
N LEU A 661 -20.02 -9.68 -1.33
CA LEU A 661 -19.28 -9.96 -2.57
C LEU A 661 -18.62 -8.71 -3.19
N PRO A 662 -19.27 -7.54 -3.26
CA PRO A 662 -18.61 -6.31 -3.68
C PRO A 662 -17.43 -5.93 -2.80
N MET A 663 -17.59 -6.04 -1.47
CA MET A 663 -16.53 -5.67 -0.52
C MET A 663 -15.36 -6.64 -0.54
N LEU A 664 -15.58 -7.94 -0.72
CA LEU A 664 -14.54 -8.92 -1.00
C LEU A 664 -13.73 -8.54 -2.23
N SER A 665 -14.42 -8.12 -3.29
CA SER A 665 -13.79 -7.69 -4.53
C SER A 665 -12.94 -6.44 -4.33
N VAL A 666 -13.44 -5.45 -3.59
CA VAL A 666 -12.69 -4.23 -3.24
C VAL A 666 -11.44 -4.57 -2.43
N ALA A 667 -11.57 -5.34 -1.34
CA ALA A 667 -10.44 -5.71 -0.49
C ALA A 667 -9.36 -6.49 -1.25
N ALA A 668 -9.76 -7.38 -2.15
CA ALA A 668 -8.85 -8.11 -3.01
C ALA A 668 -8.15 -7.20 -4.03
N CYS A 669 -8.86 -6.23 -4.62
CA CYS A 669 -8.30 -5.27 -5.58
C CYS A 669 -7.34 -4.28 -4.93
N LEU A 670 -7.57 -3.89 -3.68
CA LEU A 670 -6.62 -3.06 -2.91
C LEU A 670 -5.30 -3.79 -2.62
N THR A 671 -5.33 -5.11 -2.59
CA THR A 671 -4.12 -5.94 -2.49
C THR A 671 -3.46 -6.13 -3.86
N ARG A 672 -4.23 -6.29 -4.94
CA ARG A 672 -3.75 -6.51 -6.30
C ARG A 672 -4.64 -5.81 -7.31
N ASP A 673 -4.10 -4.80 -8.00
CA ASP A 673 -4.82 -4.05 -9.03
C ASP A 673 -5.27 -4.99 -10.19
N PRO A 674 -6.55 -5.00 -10.57
CA PRO A 674 -7.07 -5.82 -11.65
C PRO A 674 -6.67 -5.32 -13.03
N PHE A 675 -6.36 -4.02 -13.18
CA PHE A 675 -6.07 -3.39 -14.46
C PHE A 675 -4.64 -3.66 -14.93
N HIS A 676 -4.47 -3.72 -16.24
CA HIS A 676 -3.14 -3.87 -16.85
C HIS A 676 -2.44 -2.51 -16.97
N ASN A 677 -1.88 -2.05 -15.86
CA ASN A 677 -1.24 -0.75 -15.72
C ASN A 677 0.16 -0.73 -16.36
N SER A 678 0.23 -0.62 -17.69
CA SER A 678 1.47 -0.24 -18.39
C SER A 678 1.49 1.27 -18.68
N LEU A 679 2.65 1.83 -18.97
CA LEU A 679 2.74 3.25 -19.36
C LEU A 679 1.92 3.53 -20.64
N GLN A 680 1.91 2.57 -21.57
CA GLN A 680 1.16 2.67 -22.84
C GLN A 680 -0.35 2.60 -22.63
N ASN A 681 -0.81 1.77 -21.68
CA ASN A 681 -2.24 1.55 -21.45
C ASN A 681 -2.86 2.54 -20.45
N ARG A 682 -2.07 3.42 -19.83
CA ARG A 682 -2.53 4.29 -18.75
C ARG A 682 -3.73 5.17 -19.12
N ALA A 683 -3.68 5.81 -20.30
CA ALA A 683 -4.79 6.66 -20.76
C ALA A 683 -6.07 5.84 -20.99
N LEU A 684 -5.91 4.63 -21.56
CA LEU A 684 -7.02 3.72 -21.79
C LEU A 684 -7.61 3.19 -20.48
N VAL A 685 -6.76 2.82 -19.51
CA VAL A 685 -7.19 2.39 -18.18
C VAL A 685 -7.96 3.50 -17.46
N ASN A 686 -7.49 4.75 -17.53
CA ASN A 686 -8.22 5.86 -16.91
C ASN A 686 -9.58 6.05 -17.56
N LYS A 687 -9.70 5.98 -18.89
CA LYS A 687 -10.97 6.06 -19.59
C LYS A 687 -11.92 4.93 -19.17
N VAL A 688 -11.43 3.70 -19.10
CA VAL A 688 -12.21 2.55 -18.65
C VAL A 688 -12.68 2.72 -17.21
N LYS A 689 -11.82 3.25 -16.34
CA LYS A 689 -12.20 3.55 -14.95
C LYS A 689 -13.30 4.63 -14.89
N ASP A 690 -13.21 5.67 -15.69
CA ASP A 690 -14.26 6.71 -15.77
C ASP A 690 -15.59 6.11 -16.27
N ASP A 691 -15.57 5.24 -17.28
CA ASP A 691 -16.75 4.53 -17.78
C ASP A 691 -17.37 3.62 -16.70
N LEU A 692 -16.57 2.85 -15.99
CA LEU A 692 -17.03 2.00 -14.88
C LEU A 692 -17.48 2.80 -13.66
N CYS A 693 -16.89 3.99 -13.43
CA CYS A 693 -17.27 4.86 -12.33
C CYS A 693 -18.70 5.38 -12.48
N SER A 694 -19.11 5.68 -13.73
CA SER A 694 -20.39 6.36 -14.00
C SER A 694 -20.51 7.63 -13.14
N SER A 695 -21.53 7.74 -12.30
CA SER A 695 -21.75 8.85 -11.36
C SER A 695 -21.43 8.49 -9.90
N SER A 696 -20.75 7.39 -9.64
CA SER A 696 -20.51 6.92 -8.26
C SER A 696 -19.40 7.66 -7.51
N TYR A 697 -18.50 8.34 -8.22
CA TYR A 697 -17.34 9.04 -7.64
C TYR A 697 -16.53 8.18 -6.66
N SER A 698 -16.36 6.89 -6.98
CA SER A 698 -15.69 5.92 -6.12
C SER A 698 -14.76 5.00 -6.91
N ASP A 699 -13.47 5.07 -6.62
CA ASP A 699 -12.48 4.12 -7.15
C ASP A 699 -12.77 2.68 -6.71
N TYR A 700 -13.33 2.51 -5.51
CA TYR A 700 -13.65 1.19 -4.95
C TYR A 700 -14.79 0.49 -5.70
N LEU A 701 -15.82 1.24 -6.08
CA LEU A 701 -16.91 0.70 -6.88
C LEU A 701 -16.45 0.34 -8.30
N VAL A 702 -15.50 1.08 -8.86
CA VAL A 702 -14.85 0.72 -10.13
C VAL A 702 -14.18 -0.65 -10.03
N PHE A 703 -13.42 -0.91 -8.97
CA PHE A 703 -12.79 -2.22 -8.74
C PHE A 703 -13.84 -3.33 -8.62
N SER A 704 -14.86 -3.10 -7.82
CA SER A 704 -15.96 -4.06 -7.64
C SER A 704 -16.64 -4.38 -8.96
N ARG A 705 -17.06 -3.37 -9.73
CA ARG A 705 -17.73 -3.54 -11.01
C ARG A 705 -16.89 -4.27 -12.03
N ALA A 706 -15.59 -3.96 -12.13
CA ALA A 706 -14.66 -4.65 -13.03
C ALA A 706 -14.56 -6.14 -12.71
N VAL A 707 -14.41 -6.49 -11.42
CA VAL A 707 -14.26 -7.89 -10.98
C VAL A 707 -15.58 -8.66 -11.05
N LEU A 708 -16.69 -8.05 -10.63
CA LEU A 708 -18.00 -8.71 -10.67
C LEU A 708 -18.48 -8.95 -12.11
N GLY A 709 -18.26 -7.99 -13.00
CA GLY A 709 -18.52 -8.17 -14.43
C GLY A 709 -17.69 -9.29 -15.05
N TRP A 710 -16.39 -9.36 -14.70
CA TRP A 710 -15.54 -10.49 -15.10
C TRP A 710 -16.07 -11.83 -14.59
N ARG A 711 -16.43 -11.92 -13.31
CA ARG A 711 -16.99 -13.15 -12.74
C ARG A 711 -18.28 -13.59 -13.44
N LYS A 712 -19.14 -12.65 -13.80
CA LYS A 712 -20.36 -12.94 -14.56
C LYS A 712 -20.01 -13.54 -15.93
N VAL A 713 -19.14 -12.90 -16.69
CA VAL A 713 -18.70 -13.42 -18.00
C VAL A 713 -17.96 -14.75 -17.86
N GLN A 714 -17.24 -14.98 -16.76
CA GLN A 714 -16.57 -16.25 -16.50
C GLN A 714 -17.56 -17.40 -16.27
N LEU A 715 -18.73 -17.13 -15.67
CA LEU A 715 -19.77 -18.12 -15.38
C LEU A 715 -20.71 -18.36 -16.57
N GLU A 716 -21.11 -17.30 -17.26
CA GLU A 716 -22.17 -17.32 -18.27
C GLU A 716 -21.64 -17.27 -19.71
N GLY A 717 -20.44 -16.68 -19.93
CA GLY A 717 -19.87 -16.45 -21.24
C GLY A 717 -18.96 -17.56 -21.74
N ASP A 718 -18.73 -17.58 -23.04
CA ASP A 718 -17.79 -18.46 -23.70
C ASP A 718 -16.33 -17.92 -23.64
N ARG A 719 -15.44 -18.50 -24.43
CA ARG A 719 -14.03 -18.09 -24.46
C ARG A 719 -13.83 -16.73 -25.13
N GLU A 720 -14.61 -16.45 -26.18
CA GLU A 720 -14.54 -15.19 -26.92
C GLU A 720 -15.04 -14.04 -26.06
N ASP A 721 -16.18 -14.21 -25.39
CA ASP A 721 -16.73 -13.23 -24.42
C ASP A 721 -15.73 -12.86 -23.33
N ARG A 722 -15.01 -13.86 -22.80
CA ARG A 722 -13.99 -13.66 -21.76
C ARG A 722 -12.80 -12.85 -22.26
N ASP A 723 -12.29 -13.17 -23.45
CA ASP A 723 -11.16 -12.47 -24.04
C ASP A 723 -11.58 -11.05 -24.46
N GLU A 724 -12.80 -10.85 -24.98
CA GLU A 724 -13.34 -9.54 -25.29
C GLU A 724 -13.49 -8.67 -24.04
N TYR A 725 -14.02 -9.22 -22.93
CA TYR A 725 -14.15 -8.51 -21.67
C TYR A 725 -12.79 -8.04 -21.12
N LEU A 726 -11.77 -8.92 -21.17
CA LEU A 726 -10.41 -8.58 -20.73
C LEU A 726 -9.80 -7.44 -21.56
N GLN A 727 -10.00 -7.46 -22.89
CA GLN A 727 -9.52 -6.41 -23.78
C GLN A 727 -10.27 -5.11 -23.59
N LYS A 728 -11.61 -5.16 -23.55
CA LYS A 728 -12.48 -3.99 -23.38
C LYS A 728 -12.16 -3.21 -22.11
N TYR A 729 -11.96 -3.91 -21.01
CA TYR A 729 -11.72 -3.28 -19.70
C TYR A 729 -10.23 -3.26 -19.30
N VAL A 730 -9.34 -3.63 -20.21
CA VAL A 730 -7.88 -3.61 -19.99
C VAL A 730 -7.47 -4.34 -18.70
N LEU A 731 -8.03 -5.53 -18.49
CA LEU A 731 -7.82 -6.32 -17.28
C LEU A 731 -6.69 -7.33 -17.44
N SER A 732 -5.98 -7.57 -16.36
CA SER A 732 -4.92 -8.59 -16.29
C SER A 732 -5.49 -9.94 -15.84
N LYS A 733 -5.47 -10.94 -16.71
CA LYS A 733 -5.92 -12.31 -16.40
C LYS A 733 -5.19 -12.92 -15.19
N GLY A 734 -3.90 -12.65 -15.06
CA GLY A 734 -3.09 -13.09 -13.91
C GLY A 734 -3.53 -12.42 -12.60
N SER A 735 -3.77 -11.10 -12.64
CA SER A 735 -4.28 -10.36 -11.48
C SER A 735 -5.67 -10.85 -11.08
N LEU A 736 -6.57 -11.07 -12.04
CA LEU A 736 -7.94 -11.55 -11.77
C LEU A 736 -7.95 -12.96 -11.15
N ARG A 737 -7.05 -13.85 -11.58
CA ARG A 737 -6.91 -15.18 -10.96
C ARG A 737 -6.48 -15.05 -9.50
N PHE A 738 -5.52 -14.17 -9.22
CA PHE A 738 -5.07 -13.91 -7.86
C PHE A 738 -6.18 -13.27 -7.00
N ILE A 739 -6.90 -12.30 -7.54
CA ILE A 739 -8.04 -11.64 -6.88
C ILE A 739 -9.14 -12.67 -6.54
N ASN A 740 -9.49 -13.56 -7.46
CA ASN A 740 -10.46 -14.62 -7.19
C ASN A 740 -10.00 -15.56 -6.06
N GLY A 741 -8.71 -15.88 -6.00
CA GLY A 741 -8.14 -16.62 -4.87
C GLY A 741 -8.27 -15.86 -3.55
N LEU A 742 -8.04 -14.54 -3.54
CA LEU A 742 -8.23 -13.71 -2.34
C LEU A 742 -9.69 -13.64 -1.91
N ILE A 743 -10.62 -13.51 -2.86
CA ILE A 743 -12.06 -13.51 -2.57
C ILE A 743 -12.44 -14.81 -1.87
N SER A 744 -11.96 -15.97 -2.35
CA SER A 744 -12.20 -17.26 -1.70
C SER A 744 -11.60 -17.29 -0.30
N GLN A 745 -10.35 -16.86 -0.12
CA GLN A 745 -9.70 -16.81 1.18
C GLN A 745 -10.43 -15.91 2.18
N PHE A 746 -10.85 -14.72 1.75
CA PHE A 746 -11.60 -13.82 2.62
C PHE A 746 -12.99 -14.37 2.95
N SER A 747 -13.61 -15.12 2.02
CA SER A 747 -14.86 -15.85 2.30
C SER A 747 -14.66 -16.91 3.38
N ASP A 748 -13.56 -17.67 3.33
CA ASP A 748 -13.19 -18.63 4.37
C ASP A 748 -12.93 -17.92 5.71
N ASN A 749 -12.28 -16.77 5.70
CA ASN A 749 -12.05 -15.98 6.92
C ASN A 749 -13.37 -15.47 7.54
N LEU A 750 -14.35 -15.05 6.73
CA LEU A 750 -15.67 -14.65 7.23
C LEU A 750 -16.42 -15.85 7.85
N GLN A 751 -16.27 -17.05 7.30
CA GLN A 751 -16.81 -18.27 7.89
C GLN A 751 -16.08 -18.63 9.19
N GLU A 752 -14.75 -18.50 9.24
CA GLU A 752 -13.95 -18.72 10.45
C GLU A 752 -14.34 -17.74 11.57
N ALA A 753 -14.69 -16.49 11.20
CA ALA A 753 -15.21 -15.47 12.10
C ALA A 753 -16.68 -15.70 12.50
N GLU A 754 -17.31 -16.77 12.03
CA GLU A 754 -18.73 -17.12 12.27
C GLU A 754 -19.75 -16.11 11.71
N LEU A 755 -19.30 -15.16 10.87
CA LEU A 755 -20.14 -14.12 10.29
C LEU A 755 -21.01 -14.64 9.13
N VAL A 756 -20.61 -15.74 8.51
CA VAL A 756 -21.34 -16.41 7.45
C VAL A 756 -21.37 -17.91 7.71
N SER A 757 -22.50 -18.56 7.37
CA SER A 757 -22.68 -20.00 7.60
C SER A 757 -21.77 -20.86 6.74
N ARG A 758 -21.55 -20.46 5.49
CA ARG A 758 -20.66 -21.13 4.53
C ARG A 758 -19.95 -20.11 3.66
N ALA A 759 -18.65 -20.31 3.45
CA ALA A 759 -17.83 -19.44 2.57
C ALA A 759 -18.39 -19.31 1.15
N SER A 760 -19.01 -20.39 0.60
CA SER A 760 -19.62 -20.38 -0.72
C SER A 760 -20.80 -19.41 -0.84
N GLU A 761 -21.51 -19.12 0.26
CA GLU A 761 -22.62 -18.16 0.26
C GLU A 761 -22.15 -16.74 -0.01
N CYS A 762 -20.94 -16.38 0.42
CA CYS A 762 -20.35 -15.07 0.15
C CYS A 762 -20.26 -14.74 -1.35
N GLN A 763 -20.09 -15.78 -2.18
CA GLN A 763 -19.83 -15.63 -3.61
C GLN A 763 -21.08 -15.78 -4.49
N ARG A 764 -22.24 -16.09 -3.90
CA ARG A 764 -23.52 -16.22 -4.61
C ARG A 764 -24.28 -14.91 -4.57
N HIS A 765 -24.64 -14.37 -5.74
CA HIS A 765 -25.44 -13.14 -5.85
C HIS A 765 -26.84 -13.28 -5.22
N THR A 766 -27.41 -14.49 -5.20
CA THR A 766 -28.74 -14.79 -4.64
C THR A 766 -28.72 -15.07 -3.14
N SER A 767 -27.53 -15.05 -2.50
CA SER A 767 -27.40 -15.24 -1.07
C SER A 767 -27.91 -14.05 -0.29
N LEU A 768 -28.48 -14.30 0.90
CA LEU A 768 -28.89 -13.27 1.84
C LEU A 768 -27.73 -12.31 2.20
N TYR A 769 -26.49 -12.80 2.26
CA TYR A 769 -25.31 -11.98 2.52
C TYR A 769 -24.97 -11.01 1.39
N ASN A 770 -25.66 -11.08 0.24
CA ASN A 770 -25.48 -10.23 -0.91
C ASN A 770 -26.78 -9.50 -1.32
N GLU A 771 -27.80 -9.49 -0.44
CA GLU A 771 -29.09 -8.86 -0.69
C GLU A 771 -28.98 -7.39 -1.13
N HIS A 772 -28.03 -6.65 -0.55
CA HIS A 772 -27.83 -5.23 -0.82
C HIS A 772 -26.56 -4.94 -1.67
N SER A 773 -26.02 -5.93 -2.35
CA SER A 773 -24.80 -5.79 -3.16
C SER A 773 -24.91 -4.83 -4.34
N GLY A 774 -26.12 -4.49 -4.77
CA GLY A 774 -26.39 -3.51 -5.83
C GLY A 774 -26.58 -2.08 -5.34
N GLN A 775 -26.49 -1.81 -4.05
CA GLN A 775 -26.79 -0.50 -3.46
C GLN A 775 -25.50 0.32 -3.27
N ASP A 776 -25.16 1.13 -4.27
CA ASP A 776 -23.90 1.87 -4.32
C ASP A 776 -23.68 2.77 -3.08
N GLU A 777 -24.71 3.48 -2.62
CA GLU A 777 -24.60 4.37 -1.46
C GLU A 777 -24.34 3.58 -0.17
N LEU A 778 -24.98 2.41 0.00
CA LEU A 778 -24.68 1.53 1.13
C LEU A 778 -23.24 0.98 1.05
N LEU A 779 -22.77 0.60 -0.13
CA LEU A 779 -21.40 0.13 -0.31
C LEU A 779 -20.39 1.20 0.10
N LYS A 780 -20.60 2.45 -0.33
CA LYS A 780 -19.78 3.60 0.07
C LYS A 780 -19.85 3.88 1.57
N ALA A 781 -21.02 3.72 2.17
CA ALA A 781 -21.23 3.91 3.61
C ALA A 781 -20.53 2.84 4.45
N VAL A 782 -20.54 1.58 4.02
CA VAL A 782 -19.80 0.48 4.68
C VAL A 782 -18.29 0.67 4.55
N LEU A 783 -17.81 1.10 3.38
CA LEU A 783 -16.40 1.48 3.20
C LEU A 783 -15.99 2.61 4.14
N LEU A 784 -16.81 3.64 4.24
CA LEU A 784 -16.57 4.74 5.17
C LEU A 784 -16.46 4.24 6.61
N ALA A 785 -17.45 3.45 7.07
CA ALA A 785 -17.49 2.93 8.45
C ALA A 785 -16.26 2.08 8.80
N GLY A 786 -15.74 1.32 7.84
CA GLY A 786 -14.55 0.51 8.02
C GLY A 786 -13.24 1.29 7.93
N LEU A 787 -13.17 2.30 7.07
CA LEU A 787 -11.97 3.10 6.83
C LEU A 787 -11.85 4.34 7.72
N TYR A 788 -12.93 4.74 8.41
CA TYR A 788 -12.91 5.84 9.36
C TYR A 788 -11.79 5.62 10.41
N PRO A 789 -10.97 6.65 10.76
CA PRO A 789 -11.13 8.08 10.52
C PRO A 789 -10.45 8.63 9.25
N ASN A 790 -10.17 7.82 8.25
CA ASN A 790 -9.51 8.25 7.02
C ASN A 790 -10.45 9.13 6.15
N LEU A 791 -10.49 10.42 6.44
CA LEU A 791 -11.30 11.40 5.73
C LEU A 791 -10.46 12.47 5.07
N ILE A 792 -10.92 12.91 3.90
CA ILE A 792 -10.41 14.06 3.16
C ILE A 792 -11.50 15.11 3.14
N GLN A 793 -11.19 16.29 3.62
CA GLN A 793 -12.04 17.47 3.46
C GLN A 793 -11.78 18.11 2.11
N VAL A 794 -12.84 18.39 1.37
CA VAL A 794 -12.84 19.07 0.07
C VAL A 794 -13.21 20.52 0.27
N LYS A 795 -12.36 21.43 -0.18
CA LYS A 795 -12.59 22.88 -0.16
C LYS A 795 -12.62 23.41 -1.58
N LYS A 796 -13.59 24.26 -1.91
CA LYS A 796 -13.69 24.94 -3.20
C LYS A 796 -13.14 26.35 -3.06
N GLY A 797 -12.29 26.76 -4.00
CA GLY A 797 -11.59 28.02 -3.97
C GLY A 797 -10.20 27.94 -3.31
N VAL A 798 -9.16 27.98 -4.13
CA VAL A 798 -7.77 27.78 -3.72
C VAL A 798 -6.93 29.00 -4.00
N ILE A 799 -6.13 29.40 -3.01
CA ILE A 799 -5.06 30.38 -3.19
C ILE A 799 -3.76 29.61 -3.47
N THR A 800 -3.19 29.80 -4.66
CA THR A 800 -1.91 29.17 -5.03
C THR A 800 -0.76 29.78 -4.25
N LYS A 801 0.40 29.10 -4.22
CA LYS A 801 1.63 29.62 -3.57
C LYS A 801 2.05 31.00 -4.07
N GLY A 802 1.69 31.37 -5.32
CA GLY A 802 1.90 32.70 -5.90
C GLY A 802 0.81 33.70 -5.57
N GLY A 803 -0.08 33.42 -4.61
CA GLY A 803 -1.16 34.35 -4.20
C GLY A 803 -2.32 34.46 -5.19
N ARG A 804 -2.40 33.59 -6.22
CA ARG A 804 -3.51 33.60 -7.19
C ARG A 804 -4.70 32.82 -6.64
N PHE A 805 -5.86 33.44 -6.58
CA PHE A 805 -7.12 32.80 -6.22
C PHE A 805 -7.75 32.08 -7.43
N ARG A 806 -8.13 30.82 -7.26
CA ARG A 806 -8.82 29.99 -8.25
C ARG A 806 -10.14 29.50 -7.65
N PRO A 807 -11.28 30.10 -7.98
CA PRO A 807 -12.58 29.83 -7.34
C PRO A 807 -13.09 28.41 -7.59
N ASN A 808 -12.80 27.82 -8.76
CA ASN A 808 -13.30 26.48 -9.14
C ASN A 808 -12.34 25.35 -8.82
N ASN A 809 -11.13 25.63 -8.35
CA ASN A 809 -10.20 24.57 -7.99
C ASN A 809 -10.51 24.00 -6.61
N LEU A 810 -10.40 22.69 -6.48
CA LEU A 810 -10.56 21.98 -5.21
C LEU A 810 -9.22 21.89 -4.48
N ALA A 811 -9.24 22.18 -3.19
CA ALA A 811 -8.17 21.83 -2.26
C ALA A 811 -8.62 20.64 -1.39
N LEU A 812 -7.73 19.67 -1.25
CA LEU A 812 -7.99 18.46 -0.49
C LEU A 812 -7.10 18.45 0.74
N ARG A 813 -7.67 18.16 1.90
CA ARG A 813 -6.94 18.15 3.16
C ARG A 813 -7.39 17.01 4.06
N THR A 814 -6.42 16.33 4.65
CA THR A 814 -6.62 15.39 5.77
C THR A 814 -6.26 16.07 7.09
N VAL A 815 -6.47 15.39 8.20
CA VAL A 815 -6.01 15.83 9.53
C VAL A 815 -4.50 16.07 9.55
N SER A 816 -3.73 15.29 8.79
CA SER A 816 -2.27 15.38 8.70
C SER A 816 -1.77 16.50 7.77
N GLY A 817 -2.65 17.14 6.99
CA GLY A 817 -2.27 18.22 6.09
C GLY A 817 -2.85 18.11 4.68
N PRO A 818 -2.35 18.93 3.73
CA PRO A 818 -2.82 18.94 2.35
C PRO A 818 -2.42 17.64 1.63
N VAL A 819 -3.33 17.16 0.78
CA VAL A 819 -3.13 15.95 -0.03
C VAL A 819 -3.51 16.19 -1.49
N LEU A 820 -3.02 15.33 -2.36
CA LEU A 820 -3.35 15.31 -3.78
C LEU A 820 -3.92 13.93 -4.15
N LEU A 821 -4.89 13.89 -5.06
CA LEU A 821 -5.33 12.63 -5.63
C LEU A 821 -4.32 12.15 -6.66
N HIS A 822 -3.99 10.86 -6.60
CA HIS A 822 -3.13 10.23 -7.57
C HIS A 822 -3.79 10.26 -8.96
N ARG A 823 -2.97 10.29 -10.01
CA ARG A 823 -3.44 10.36 -11.40
C ARG A 823 -4.28 9.16 -11.86
N SER A 824 -4.33 8.07 -11.08
CA SER A 824 -5.17 6.91 -11.34
C SER A 824 -6.55 6.99 -10.70
N SER A 825 -6.81 7.97 -9.83
CA SER A 825 -8.11 8.14 -9.18
C SER A 825 -9.11 8.79 -10.12
N VAL A 826 -10.32 8.25 -10.14
CA VAL A 826 -11.46 8.77 -10.93
C VAL A 826 -11.95 10.14 -10.45
N ASN A 827 -11.61 10.52 -9.22
CA ASN A 827 -11.98 11.81 -8.64
C ASN A 827 -10.99 12.93 -8.97
N ARG A 828 -9.84 12.59 -9.58
CA ARG A 828 -8.84 13.58 -9.94
C ARG A 828 -9.32 14.46 -11.09
N GLY A 829 -9.15 15.77 -10.94
CA GLY A 829 -9.50 16.76 -11.97
C GLY A 829 -10.99 17.07 -12.08
N LYS A 830 -11.83 16.46 -11.24
CA LYS A 830 -13.23 16.85 -11.11
C LYS A 830 -13.29 18.24 -10.46
N GLU A 831 -14.06 19.15 -11.03
CA GLU A 831 -14.24 20.51 -10.51
C GLU A 831 -15.35 20.57 -9.46
N ASP A 832 -16.32 19.67 -9.57
CA ASP A 832 -17.45 19.51 -8.67
C ASP A 832 -17.54 18.06 -8.17
N LEU A 833 -17.63 17.92 -6.85
CA LEU A 833 -17.89 16.65 -6.18
C LEU A 833 -19.21 16.76 -5.42
N PRO A 834 -20.04 15.70 -5.39
CA PRO A 834 -21.35 15.72 -4.73
C PRO A 834 -21.27 15.78 -3.20
N SER A 835 -20.07 15.79 -2.62
CA SER A 835 -19.85 15.89 -1.17
C SER A 835 -18.58 16.66 -0.84
N ARG A 836 -18.56 17.26 0.36
CA ARG A 836 -17.35 17.88 0.95
C ARG A 836 -16.36 16.85 1.53
N TRP A 837 -16.68 15.57 1.46
CA TRP A 837 -15.94 14.53 2.13
C TRP A 837 -15.64 13.36 1.19
N LEU A 838 -14.40 12.87 1.27
CA LEU A 838 -13.97 11.63 0.64
C LEU A 838 -13.38 10.73 1.72
N THR A 839 -13.59 9.44 1.60
CA THR A 839 -12.82 8.43 2.35
C THR A 839 -11.72 7.86 1.49
N PHE A 840 -10.65 7.36 2.14
CA PHE A 840 -9.52 6.74 1.47
C PHE A 840 -8.93 5.60 2.31
N TYR A 841 -8.29 4.66 1.64
CA TYR A 841 -7.62 3.54 2.30
C TYR A 841 -6.18 3.90 2.66
N SER A 842 -5.38 4.32 1.69
CA SER A 842 -3.95 4.56 1.88
C SER A 842 -3.46 5.86 1.25
N ALA A 843 -2.45 6.44 1.87
CA ALA A 843 -1.72 7.60 1.38
C ALA A 843 -0.25 7.25 1.17
N VAL A 844 0.37 7.81 0.13
CA VAL A 844 1.79 7.62 -0.19
C VAL A 844 2.44 8.97 -0.39
N LYS A 845 3.56 9.20 0.27
CA LYS A 845 4.37 10.41 0.10
C LYS A 845 5.40 10.19 -1.01
N SER A 846 5.48 11.12 -1.94
CA SER A 846 6.47 11.11 -3.02
C SER A 846 6.83 12.55 -3.39
N ASN A 847 8.11 12.85 -3.51
CA ASN A 847 8.63 14.17 -3.87
C ASN A 847 8.03 15.31 -3.01
N GLY A 848 7.94 15.10 -1.70
CA GLY A 848 7.42 16.09 -0.75
C GLY A 848 5.88 16.25 -0.73
N ASN A 849 5.14 15.60 -1.62
CA ASN A 849 3.68 15.63 -1.67
C ASN A 849 3.08 14.31 -1.19
N VAL A 850 1.91 14.39 -0.55
CA VAL A 850 1.13 13.22 -0.14
C VAL A 850 0.07 12.94 -1.21
N PHE A 851 0.09 11.74 -1.75
CA PHE A 851 -0.85 11.28 -2.77
C PHE A 851 -1.80 10.23 -2.21
N ILE A 852 -3.08 10.41 -2.46
CA ILE A 852 -4.13 9.42 -2.19
C ILE A 852 -4.36 8.62 -3.47
N ARG A 853 -4.20 7.32 -3.41
CA ARG A 853 -4.32 6.43 -4.59
C ARG A 853 -5.76 6.23 -5.01
N ASP A 854 -6.60 5.89 -4.05
CA ASP A 854 -7.99 5.49 -4.25
C ASP A 854 -8.87 6.24 -3.28
N SER A 855 -9.98 6.77 -3.75
CA SER A 855 -10.89 7.59 -2.95
C SER A 855 -12.34 7.33 -3.32
N SER A 856 -13.24 7.56 -2.37
CA SER A 856 -14.68 7.50 -2.58
C SER A 856 -15.36 8.69 -1.94
N VAL A 857 -16.32 9.26 -2.62
CA VAL A 857 -17.22 10.26 -2.07
C VAL A 857 -18.04 9.64 -0.93
N VAL A 858 -18.26 10.41 0.11
CA VAL A 858 -18.98 10.02 1.32
C VAL A 858 -20.30 10.76 1.39
N HIS A 859 -21.38 10.02 1.60
CA HIS A 859 -22.67 10.63 1.92
C HIS A 859 -22.65 11.16 3.35
N PRO A 860 -23.02 12.45 3.62
CA PRO A 860 -22.96 13.04 4.96
C PRO A 860 -23.78 12.29 6.01
N LEU A 861 -24.93 11.73 5.62
CA LEU A 861 -25.75 10.91 6.50
C LEU A 861 -25.03 9.63 6.96
N ALA A 862 -24.18 9.04 6.12
CA ALA A 862 -23.38 7.89 6.51
C ALA A 862 -22.33 8.24 7.58
N LEU A 863 -21.75 9.45 7.54
CA LEU A 863 -20.88 9.94 8.61
C LEU A 863 -21.62 10.02 9.94
N LEU A 864 -22.84 10.53 9.92
CA LEU A 864 -23.69 10.65 11.11
C LEU A 864 -24.08 9.29 11.69
N LEU A 865 -24.53 8.36 10.86
CA LEU A 865 -25.15 7.11 11.31
C LEU A 865 -24.14 5.99 11.60
N LEU A 866 -23.01 5.94 10.88
CA LEU A 866 -22.12 4.78 10.87
C LEU A 866 -20.72 5.06 11.46
N THR A 867 -20.41 6.30 11.84
CA THR A 867 -19.10 6.64 12.39
C THR A 867 -19.23 7.32 13.76
N ASP A 868 -18.13 7.31 14.53
CA ASP A 868 -18.03 8.04 15.78
C ASP A 868 -17.57 9.50 15.58
N CYS A 869 -17.88 10.07 14.41
CA CYS A 869 -17.54 11.44 14.10
C CYS A 869 -18.29 12.38 15.04
N ASP A 870 -17.57 13.33 15.65
CA ASP A 870 -18.18 14.41 16.41
C ASP A 870 -18.90 15.35 15.43
N ILE A 871 -20.20 15.21 15.36
CA ILE A 871 -21.08 16.05 14.58
C ILE A 871 -21.79 16.97 15.55
N SER A 872 -21.53 18.27 15.46
CA SER A 872 -22.21 19.26 16.25
C SER A 872 -23.39 19.86 15.51
N GLU A 873 -24.51 19.92 16.15
CA GLU A 873 -25.58 20.86 15.85
C GLU A 873 -25.01 22.31 15.86
N THR A 874 -25.66 23.23 15.21
CA THR A 874 -25.26 24.64 14.95
C THR A 874 -24.88 25.51 16.16
N VAL A 875 -24.37 24.95 17.24
CA VAL A 875 -23.87 25.69 18.39
C VAL A 875 -22.35 25.79 18.37
N SER A 876 -21.88 27.03 18.22
CA SER A 876 -20.50 27.44 18.18
C SER A 876 -19.67 26.94 19.38
N PHE A 877 -18.84 25.93 19.16
CA PHE A 877 -17.68 25.69 20.01
C PHE A 877 -16.40 25.74 19.16
N PRO A 878 -15.45 26.59 19.55
CA PRO A 878 -14.19 26.67 18.82
C PRO A 878 -13.34 25.44 19.10
N GLY A 879 -13.17 24.58 18.14
CA GLY A 879 -11.99 23.75 18.08
C GLY A 879 -12.12 22.25 18.12
N ARG A 880 -12.99 21.57 17.38
CA ARG A 880 -12.74 20.15 16.97
C ARG A 880 -13.75 19.49 16.04
N SER A 881 -14.93 20.02 15.84
CA SER A 881 -15.92 19.38 14.96
C SER A 881 -15.55 19.60 13.49
N LEU A 882 -15.16 18.55 12.81
CA LEU A 882 -14.84 18.56 11.36
C LEU A 882 -16.12 18.67 10.50
N VAL A 883 -17.28 18.29 11.04
CA VAL A 883 -18.54 18.17 10.29
C VAL A 883 -19.63 19.00 11.01
N ARG A 884 -20.27 19.91 10.27
CA ARG A 884 -21.42 20.66 10.75
C ARG A 884 -22.63 20.33 9.90
N CYS A 885 -23.71 19.92 10.51
CA CYS A 885 -24.98 19.56 9.86
C CYS A 885 -26.09 20.48 10.33
N GLN A 886 -26.93 20.90 9.42
CA GLN A 886 -28.18 21.61 9.73
C GLN A 886 -29.35 20.72 9.37
N VAL A 887 -30.11 20.35 10.38
CA VAL A 887 -31.31 19.49 10.29
C VAL A 887 -32.33 20.01 11.29
N PRO A 888 -33.65 19.90 11.05
CA PRO A 888 -34.66 20.19 12.07
C PRO A 888 -34.43 19.37 13.36
N ILE A 889 -34.69 19.96 14.51
CA ILE A 889 -34.43 19.33 15.82
C ILE A 889 -35.13 17.97 15.93
N GLU A 890 -36.36 17.88 15.50
CA GLU A 890 -37.14 16.62 15.56
C GLU A 890 -36.49 15.53 14.67
N THR A 891 -36.03 15.91 13.47
CA THR A 891 -35.34 15.01 12.56
C THR A 891 -33.98 14.57 13.14
N TRP A 892 -33.28 15.49 13.82
CA TRP A 892 -32.02 15.17 14.52
C TRP A 892 -32.20 14.14 15.60
N GLU A 893 -33.22 14.26 16.46
CA GLU A 893 -33.55 13.28 17.49
C GLU A 893 -33.82 11.90 16.91
N LEU A 894 -34.63 11.84 15.83
CA LEU A 894 -34.93 10.60 15.11
C LEU A 894 -33.65 9.95 14.54
N LEU A 895 -32.77 10.72 13.94
CA LEU A 895 -31.51 10.21 13.40
C LEU A 895 -30.59 9.70 14.49
N TRP A 896 -30.60 10.33 15.68
CA TRP A 896 -29.83 9.90 16.82
C TRP A 896 -30.34 8.57 17.41
N GLU A 897 -31.64 8.41 17.52
CA GLU A 897 -32.26 7.15 17.93
C GLU A 897 -31.98 6.03 16.91
N LEU A 898 -32.05 6.35 15.61
CA LEU A 898 -31.72 5.42 14.55
C LEU A 898 -30.23 4.99 14.62
N ARG A 899 -29.32 5.95 14.83
CA ARG A 899 -27.90 5.66 15.07
C ARG A 899 -27.70 4.71 16.24
N THR A 900 -28.39 4.95 17.36
CA THR A 900 -28.32 4.09 18.54
C THR A 900 -28.81 2.67 18.21
N SER A 901 -29.88 2.55 17.42
CA SER A 901 -30.41 1.26 16.96
C SER A 901 -29.41 0.53 16.07
N ILE A 902 -28.72 1.23 15.15
CA ILE A 902 -27.67 0.66 14.30
C ILE A 902 -26.49 0.19 15.15
N GLN A 903 -26.04 0.98 16.11
CA GLN A 903 -24.94 0.62 17.01
C GLN A 903 -25.31 -0.62 17.85
N ALA A 904 -26.54 -0.68 18.35
CA ALA A 904 -27.04 -1.85 19.08
C ALA A 904 -27.08 -3.11 18.21
N MET A 905 -27.50 -3.00 16.94
CA MET A 905 -27.45 -4.09 15.97
C MET A 905 -26.00 -4.58 15.76
N LEU A 906 -25.07 -3.66 15.51
CA LEU A 906 -23.66 -3.99 15.30
C LEU A 906 -23.07 -4.67 16.54
N HIS A 907 -23.27 -4.11 17.72
CA HIS A 907 -22.76 -4.66 18.97
C HIS A 907 -23.31 -6.08 19.25
N ARG A 908 -24.61 -6.29 19.05
CA ARG A 908 -25.24 -7.62 19.20
C ARG A 908 -24.62 -8.63 18.25
N ASN A 909 -24.47 -8.28 16.98
CA ASN A 909 -23.94 -9.17 15.96
C ASN A 909 -22.43 -9.43 16.09
N PHE A 910 -21.67 -8.51 16.63
CA PHE A 910 -20.25 -8.78 16.95
C PHE A 910 -20.13 -9.80 18.10
N ASN A 911 -21.00 -9.71 19.11
CA ASN A 911 -21.00 -10.64 20.23
C ASN A 911 -21.56 -12.03 19.89
N ASN A 912 -22.63 -12.08 19.09
CA ASN A 912 -23.31 -13.32 18.70
C ASN A 912 -23.59 -13.38 17.19
N PRO A 913 -22.57 -13.63 16.35
CA PRO A 913 -22.73 -13.59 14.91
C PRO A 913 -23.69 -14.65 14.34
N SER A 914 -23.87 -15.79 15.04
CA SER A 914 -24.82 -16.84 14.63
C SER A 914 -26.28 -16.36 14.57
N ASN A 915 -26.61 -15.25 15.20
CA ASN A 915 -27.92 -14.60 15.20
C ASN A 915 -28.03 -13.45 14.19
N ALA A 916 -27.06 -13.28 13.29
CA ALA A 916 -26.99 -12.18 12.34
C ALA A 916 -28.12 -12.12 11.30
N ILE A 917 -29.01 -13.13 11.28
CA ILE A 917 -30.13 -13.22 10.34
C ILE A 917 -31.48 -13.01 11.09
N ILE A 918 -31.61 -11.86 11.74
CA ILE A 918 -32.89 -11.49 12.34
C ILE A 918 -33.65 -10.60 11.34
N SER A 919 -34.96 -10.85 11.18
CA SER A 919 -35.81 -10.06 10.28
C SER A 919 -35.83 -8.56 10.62
N GLN A 920 -35.65 -8.23 11.88
CA GLN A 920 -35.54 -6.86 12.37
C GLN A 920 -34.30 -6.11 11.80
N ASP A 921 -33.15 -6.81 11.73
CA ASP A 921 -31.95 -6.24 11.15
C ASP A 921 -32.10 -5.98 9.66
N GLY A 922 -32.80 -6.87 8.95
CA GLY A 922 -33.12 -6.65 7.53
C GLY A 922 -33.94 -5.38 7.29
N ARG A 923 -34.94 -5.11 8.15
CA ARG A 923 -35.73 -3.87 8.04
C ARG A 923 -34.90 -2.62 8.32
N LEU A 924 -34.02 -2.67 9.32
CA LEU A 924 -33.11 -1.56 9.65
C LEU A 924 -32.16 -1.24 8.49
N ILE A 925 -31.59 -2.29 7.88
CA ILE A 925 -30.70 -2.13 6.75
C ILE A 925 -31.46 -1.58 5.53
N SER A 926 -32.65 -2.08 5.25
CA SER A 926 -33.49 -1.56 4.14
C SER A 926 -33.83 -0.09 4.36
N LEU A 927 -34.18 0.30 5.58
CA LEU A 927 -34.44 1.70 5.93
C LEU A 927 -33.20 2.57 5.75
N LEU A 928 -32.03 2.09 6.13
CA LEU A 928 -30.76 2.79 5.91
C LEU A 928 -30.48 2.96 4.41
N VAL A 929 -30.74 1.94 3.60
CA VAL A 929 -30.59 2.01 2.15
C VAL A 929 -31.52 3.07 1.55
N GLU A 930 -32.80 3.09 1.94
CA GLU A 930 -33.76 4.10 1.50
C GLU A 930 -33.31 5.51 1.88
N LEU A 931 -32.83 5.70 3.11
CA LEU A 931 -32.32 6.98 3.60
C LEU A 931 -31.11 7.44 2.79
N LEU A 932 -30.14 6.58 2.56
CA LEU A 932 -28.92 6.93 1.80
C LEU A 932 -29.20 7.26 0.33
N ASN A 933 -30.19 6.60 -0.28
CA ASN A 933 -30.53 6.81 -1.69
C ASN A 933 -31.44 8.03 -1.93
N ASN A 934 -32.29 8.39 -0.96
CA ASN A 934 -33.34 9.41 -1.15
C ASN A 934 -33.12 10.68 -0.30
N THR A 935 -32.09 10.75 0.52
CA THR A 935 -31.74 11.97 1.25
C THR A 935 -30.87 12.86 0.36
N GLU A 936 -31.33 14.04 0.08
CA GLU A 936 -30.53 15.04 -0.65
C GLU A 936 -29.56 15.74 0.30
N SER A 937 -28.30 15.75 -0.05
CA SER A 937 -27.30 16.55 0.62
C SER A 937 -26.70 17.53 -0.37
N ASN A 938 -26.89 18.83 -0.14
CA ASN A 938 -26.35 19.82 -1.04
C ASN A 938 -25.13 20.50 -0.39
N PRO A 939 -23.90 20.12 -0.75
CA PRO A 939 -22.70 20.61 -0.09
C PRO A 939 -22.36 22.06 -0.44
N PHE A 940 -22.89 22.60 -1.55
CA PHE A 940 -22.45 23.87 -2.11
C PHE A 940 -23.59 24.82 -2.50
N VAL A 941 -24.85 24.60 -2.08
CA VAL A 941 -25.99 25.45 -2.43
C VAL A 941 -25.87 26.83 -1.81
N GLU A 942 -26.08 27.84 -2.63
CA GLU A 942 -26.35 29.18 -2.21
C GLU A 942 -27.79 29.23 -1.67
N ILE A 943 -27.92 29.34 -0.33
CA ILE A 943 -29.22 29.71 0.24
C ILE A 943 -29.44 31.20 -0.13
N SER A 944 -30.28 31.44 -1.13
CA SER A 944 -30.82 32.78 -1.35
C SER A 944 -31.73 33.07 -0.16
N TYR A 945 -31.24 33.84 0.81
CA TYR A 945 -32.11 34.47 1.77
C TYR A 945 -32.95 35.50 0.99
N THR A 946 -34.22 35.21 0.78
CA THR A 946 -35.19 36.27 0.53
C THR A 946 -35.29 37.06 1.84
N GLU A 947 -34.93 38.36 1.78
CA GLU A 947 -35.05 39.32 2.89
C GLU A 947 -36.52 39.57 3.28
N SER A 948 -37.23 38.60 3.80
CA SER A 948 -38.63 38.75 4.21
C SER A 948 -39.00 38.02 5.48
N GLU A 949 -38.06 37.82 6.41
CA GLU A 949 -38.40 37.39 7.76
C GLU A 949 -37.43 37.99 8.79
N VAL A 950 -37.47 39.33 8.87
CA VAL A 950 -37.03 40.06 10.07
C VAL A 950 -38.07 41.16 10.32
N ASP A 951 -39.09 40.84 11.05
CA ASP A 951 -39.89 41.74 11.86
C ASP A 951 -39.96 41.18 13.31
#